data_83eca15ec2bc6896ad6535ace5f2d70b
#
_entry.id   83eca15ec2bc6896ad6535ace5f2d70b
#
_cell.length_a   1.000
_cell.length_b   1.000
_cell.length_c   1.000
_cell.angle_alpha   90.00
_cell.angle_beta   90.00
_cell.angle_gamma   90.00
#
_symmetry.space_group_name_H-M   'P 1'
#
loop_
_entity.id
_entity.type
_entity.pdbx_description
1 polymer ?
#
loop_
_entity_poly.entity_id
_entity_poly.type
_entity_poly.pdbx_seq_one_letter_code
_entity_poly.pdbx_strand_id
1 'polypeptide(L)'
;MYPFPKLNTKPCLLALLVWLIACGTPVYAQKDKKGFKKGGVVQLNDTLSSYSQSDIFRFPNVNKIPFYQDNAKLQKIRALDKPGAEGQMYAELKAYVKNFGIENFSKNVAMIWRLARLSETQGPPGEALLLYKLVLKHHQQGLNINEIYKRQQMIDPDKKENYVPLDFYYKLVEYRKDIDTLRPPQSVLINMGGYINSDKEDYGPTVGNTDDMILFTSKRNENMDRTYNEDLFFSRKAEDYWDDAQPFKSINSKYNEGSACLSKNGKSLYFARCESPDGLGNCDLYVAILKADSTWGDVKNLGPNINSAGWDSHPSLTHSGDTLFFASNRAGSFGLSDIYFSVKDKKGVWGKAQNAGPIINTVQSEVSPFFHHTYNVLYFSSNGHPLNFGEFDIYKSNWYKGGWTEPYNTGPLVNGGGSEYYFTIDSRSKNLYYARSSEEDIKNLDLYSFPVPMEAQPLAITQLKGSLKDPAGKPVKGIVSVIDLDEGVEVAPKYIREDGTFDFNLINKRNYLLIIQGDDFFRIEEIFFMDGETEINKIAEPIESKIAFQSLEFENGKANILPEMHTDLDKIANFLIDHPELHLKISGHTDSAGKEEANLRLSQARADAIKNYLVTEFKIGTVRIDAIGYGSSKPIVQEITDDHKQLNRRVEFEISKQE
;
A
#
# COMPACT_ATOMS: atom_id res chain seq x y z
N MET A 1 50.86 26.70 -6.74
CA MET A 1 51.82 27.58 -6.04
C MET A 1 51.03 28.60 -5.23
N TYR A 2 51.33 28.64 -4.00
CA TYR A 2 50.97 29.43 -2.83
C TYR A 2 50.00 28.79 -1.86
N PRO A 3 50.34 28.87 -0.57
CA PRO A 3 50.06 27.81 0.39
C PRO A 3 49.14 28.27 1.53
N PHE A 4 48.74 27.27 2.31
CA PHE A 4 48.05 27.39 3.60
C PHE A 4 48.72 28.31 4.61
N PRO A 5 48.00 28.77 5.67
CA PRO A 5 48.54 28.49 6.98
C PRO A 5 47.60 27.76 7.93
N LYS A 6 48.18 26.82 8.63
CA LYS A 6 47.70 26.21 9.87
C LYS A 6 47.71 27.24 11.01
N LEU A 7 46.78 27.15 11.91
CA LEU A 7 46.98 27.59 13.31
C LEU A 7 46.31 26.65 14.29
N ASN A 8 47.18 26.10 15.12
CA ASN A 8 46.91 25.35 16.37
C ASN A 8 46.47 26.33 17.46
N THR A 9 45.67 25.94 18.42
CA THR A 9 46.02 25.60 19.82
C THR A 9 44.84 25.61 20.76
N LYS A 10 44.97 24.80 21.73
CA LYS A 10 44.14 24.30 22.81
C LYS A 10 43.73 25.36 23.88
N PRO A 11 43.22 24.94 25.04
CA PRO A 11 41.86 25.27 25.52
C PRO A 11 41.87 26.17 26.78
N CYS A 12 40.76 26.75 27.14
CA CYS A 12 40.58 27.28 28.48
C CYS A 12 39.18 27.03 29.06
N LEU A 13 39.18 26.42 30.22
CA LEU A 13 38.12 26.32 31.21
C LEU A 13 37.79 27.69 31.85
N LEU A 14 36.53 27.90 32.22
CA LEU A 14 36.00 28.52 33.47
C LEU A 14 34.51 28.82 33.22
N ALA A 15 33.62 28.23 33.82
CA ALA A 15 32.99 28.16 35.13
C ALA A 15 32.15 29.41 35.52
N LEU A 16 30.88 29.11 35.94
CA LEU A 16 29.97 29.80 36.87
C LEU A 16 29.13 31.01 36.34
N LEU A 17 27.86 31.01 36.44
CA LEU A 17 26.90 31.14 37.54
C LEU A 17 25.44 31.22 37.05
N VAL A 18 24.63 30.32 37.49
CA VAL A 18 23.29 30.39 38.08
C VAL A 18 22.54 31.73 38.04
N TRP A 19 21.30 31.73 37.52
CA TRP A 19 20.12 32.20 38.28
C TRP A 19 18.81 31.60 37.83
N LEU A 20 18.07 31.09 38.78
CA LEU A 20 16.73 30.49 38.74
C LEU A 20 15.65 31.55 38.48
N ILE A 21 14.53 31.19 37.84
CA ILE A 21 13.19 31.39 38.40
C ILE A 21 12.27 30.26 37.85
N ALA A 22 11.60 29.63 38.79
CA ALA A 22 10.66 28.52 38.63
C ALA A 22 9.25 29.01 38.29
N CYS A 23 8.48 28.16 37.61
CA CYS A 23 7.14 27.70 38.02
C CYS A 23 6.53 26.79 36.96
N GLY A 24 6.12 25.60 37.41
CA GLY A 24 5.01 24.88 36.78
C GLY A 24 5.25 23.41 36.57
N THR A 25 5.11 22.61 37.58
CA THR A 25 4.71 21.21 37.79
C THR A 25 5.29 20.09 36.92
N PRO A 26 5.77 19.03 37.55
CA PRO A 26 6.36 17.86 36.88
C PRO A 26 5.31 16.79 36.59
N VAL A 27 5.27 16.31 35.39
CA VAL A 27 4.68 14.99 35.10
C VAL A 27 5.78 13.94 35.22
N TYR A 28 5.52 12.98 36.05
CA TYR A 28 6.38 11.86 36.41
C TYR A 28 6.91 11.08 35.21
N ALA A 29 8.24 11.05 35.09
CA ALA A 29 8.92 10.02 34.33
C ALA A 29 9.27 8.86 35.28
N GLN A 30 8.56 7.77 35.23
CA GLN A 30 8.93 6.54 35.91
C GLN A 30 10.03 5.85 35.09
N LYS A 31 11.24 5.84 35.66
CA LYS A 31 12.36 5.01 35.18
C LYS A 31 12.09 3.56 35.52
N ASP A 32 11.62 2.77 34.57
CA ASP A 32 11.72 1.32 34.67
C ASP A 32 13.02 0.84 34.03
N LYS A 33 14.00 0.54 34.92
CA LYS A 33 15.14 -0.30 34.59
C LYS A 33 14.66 -1.75 34.51
N LYS A 34 14.33 -2.25 33.30
CA LYS A 34 14.34 -3.69 32.99
C LYS A 34 15.19 -3.92 31.77
N GLY A 35 16.20 -4.76 31.98
CA GLY A 35 17.22 -5.07 31.01
C GLY A 35 16.65 -5.66 29.72
N PHE A 36 17.23 -5.25 28.60
CA PHE A 36 17.07 -5.87 27.32
C PHE A 36 17.41 -7.36 27.40
N LYS A 37 16.42 -8.22 27.33
CA LYS A 37 16.61 -9.64 27.04
C LYS A 37 16.88 -9.79 25.55
N LYS A 38 18.02 -10.41 25.22
CA LYS A 38 18.43 -10.77 23.87
C LYS A 38 17.34 -11.61 23.19
N GLY A 39 16.95 -11.22 21.96
CA GLY A 39 16.38 -12.10 20.95
C GLY A 39 14.95 -12.57 21.20
N GLY A 40 13.99 -11.65 21.37
CA GLY A 40 12.58 -11.96 21.23
C GLY A 40 12.06 -11.37 19.91
N VAL A 41 11.47 -12.20 19.06
CA VAL A 41 10.58 -11.77 17.98
C VAL A 41 9.60 -10.79 18.61
N VAL A 42 9.56 -9.55 18.11
CA VAL A 42 8.51 -8.59 18.48
C VAL A 42 7.19 -9.25 18.09
N GLN A 43 6.46 -9.77 19.08
CA GLN A 43 5.13 -10.29 18.83
C GLN A 43 4.23 -9.10 18.49
N LEU A 44 3.71 -9.08 17.29
CA LEU A 44 2.67 -8.16 16.77
C LEU A 44 1.35 -8.18 17.58
N ASN A 45 1.37 -8.76 18.79
CA ASN A 45 0.16 -9.05 19.57
C ASN A 45 -0.70 -7.83 19.92
N ASP A 46 -0.12 -6.62 19.90
CA ASP A 46 -0.85 -5.40 20.29
C ASP A 46 -1.41 -4.60 19.10
N THR A 47 -0.96 -4.90 17.87
CA THR A 47 -1.39 -4.20 16.65
C THR A 47 -2.38 -4.99 15.80
N LEU A 48 -2.47 -6.30 16.00
CA LEU A 48 -3.39 -7.20 15.28
C LEU A 48 -4.75 -7.36 15.99
N SER A 49 -5.11 -6.48 16.89
CA SER A 49 -6.44 -6.48 17.55
C SER A 49 -7.60 -6.23 16.58
N SER A 50 -7.33 -5.63 15.42
CA SER A 50 -8.30 -5.38 14.36
C SER A 50 -8.70 -6.64 13.58
N TYR A 51 -7.86 -7.69 13.55
CA TYR A 51 -8.28 -8.96 12.96
C TYR A 51 -9.19 -9.70 13.93
N SER A 52 -10.47 -9.77 13.60
CA SER A 52 -11.40 -10.60 14.33
C SER A 52 -10.98 -12.07 14.23
N GLN A 53 -11.36 -12.91 15.20
CA GLN A 53 -11.10 -14.36 15.13
C GLN A 53 -11.78 -15.04 13.93
N SER A 54 -12.75 -14.36 13.31
CA SER A 54 -13.44 -14.79 12.11
C SER A 54 -12.60 -14.72 10.84
N ASP A 55 -11.56 -13.86 10.82
CA ASP A 55 -10.75 -13.60 9.63
C ASP A 55 -9.77 -14.73 9.31
N ILE A 56 -9.69 -15.77 10.16
CA ILE A 56 -8.77 -16.87 10.00
C ILE A 56 -9.53 -18.19 9.87
N PHE A 57 -9.71 -18.60 8.64
CA PHE A 57 -10.23 -19.92 8.34
C PHE A 57 -9.06 -20.92 8.23
N ARG A 58 -9.08 -21.99 9.03
CA ARG A 58 -7.99 -22.97 9.09
C ARG A 58 -8.44 -24.29 8.50
N PHE A 59 -7.55 -24.89 7.72
CA PHE A 59 -7.73 -26.18 7.08
C PHE A 59 -6.64 -27.15 7.52
N PRO A 60 -6.75 -27.74 8.73
CA PRO A 60 -5.65 -28.51 9.34
C PRO A 60 -5.34 -29.82 8.63
N ASN A 61 -6.17 -30.24 7.70
CA ASN A 61 -6.02 -31.49 6.98
C ASN A 61 -5.41 -31.34 5.57
N VAL A 62 -5.19 -30.15 5.06
CA VAL A 62 -4.65 -29.90 3.71
C VAL A 62 -3.35 -30.67 3.47
N ASN A 63 -2.44 -30.73 4.45
CA ASN A 63 -1.19 -31.47 4.33
C ASN A 63 -1.22 -32.87 4.93
N LYS A 64 -2.41 -33.37 5.36
CA LYS A 64 -2.53 -34.69 6.03
C LYS A 64 -3.26 -35.72 5.19
N ILE A 65 -4.31 -35.28 4.50
CA ILE A 65 -5.16 -36.16 3.68
C ILE A 65 -5.45 -35.50 2.36
N PRO A 66 -5.46 -36.21 1.24
CA PRO A 66 -5.82 -35.62 -0.05
C PRO A 66 -7.29 -35.24 -0.11
N PHE A 67 -8.18 -36.07 0.43
CA PHE A 67 -9.62 -35.87 0.34
C PHE A 67 -10.32 -36.24 1.64
N TYR A 68 -11.20 -35.38 2.15
CA TYR A 68 -12.06 -35.63 3.31
C TYR A 68 -13.47 -35.98 2.86
N GLN A 69 -13.98 -37.10 3.34
CA GLN A 69 -15.37 -37.52 3.17
C GLN A 69 -15.90 -38.20 4.45
N ASP A 70 -17.03 -37.74 4.93
CA ASP A 70 -17.78 -38.32 6.05
C ASP A 70 -19.25 -38.40 5.65
N ASN A 71 -19.68 -39.61 5.26
CA ASN A 71 -21.03 -39.85 4.73
C ASN A 71 -22.13 -39.61 5.78
N ALA A 72 -21.86 -39.91 7.06
CA ALA A 72 -22.84 -39.68 8.14
C ALA A 72 -23.10 -38.20 8.34
N LYS A 73 -22.02 -37.39 8.38
CA LYS A 73 -22.15 -35.92 8.47
C LYS A 73 -22.80 -35.33 7.22
N LEU A 74 -22.49 -35.84 6.02
CA LEU A 74 -23.14 -35.40 4.78
C LEU A 74 -24.63 -35.66 4.79
N GLN A 75 -25.08 -36.82 5.27
CA GLN A 75 -26.50 -37.12 5.42
C GLN A 75 -27.16 -36.16 6.42
N LYS A 76 -26.52 -35.89 7.56
CA LYS A 76 -27.00 -34.90 8.53
C LYS A 76 -27.17 -33.52 7.92
N ILE A 77 -26.14 -33.04 7.17
CA ILE A 77 -26.17 -31.75 6.49
C ILE A 77 -27.31 -31.70 5.46
N ARG A 78 -27.50 -32.76 4.66
CA ARG A 78 -28.64 -32.86 3.71
C ARG A 78 -30.02 -32.82 4.40
N ALA A 79 -30.15 -33.46 5.56
CA ALA A 79 -31.41 -33.47 6.34
C ALA A 79 -31.76 -32.08 6.90
N LEU A 80 -30.77 -31.17 7.01
CA LEU A 80 -30.96 -29.80 7.44
C LEU A 80 -31.33 -28.84 6.29
N ASP A 81 -31.51 -29.35 5.06
CA ASP A 81 -31.90 -28.56 3.89
C ASP A 81 -33.43 -28.30 3.89
N LYS A 82 -33.83 -27.48 4.85
CA LYS A 82 -35.26 -27.12 5.08
C LYS A 82 -35.33 -25.73 5.73
N PRO A 83 -36.40 -24.98 5.47
CA PRO A 83 -36.61 -23.66 6.09
C PRO A 83 -36.56 -23.73 7.61
N GLY A 84 -35.92 -22.72 8.24
CA GLY A 84 -35.77 -22.60 9.69
C GLY A 84 -34.63 -23.42 10.31
N ALA A 85 -33.83 -24.12 9.49
CA ALA A 85 -32.66 -24.88 9.94
C ALA A 85 -31.31 -24.22 9.54
N GLU A 86 -31.33 -22.98 9.04
CA GLU A 86 -30.18 -22.28 8.46
C GLU A 86 -28.99 -22.18 9.44
N GLY A 87 -29.27 -21.84 10.71
CA GLY A 87 -28.20 -21.74 11.73
C GLY A 87 -27.57 -23.09 12.06
N GLN A 88 -28.35 -24.19 12.10
CA GLN A 88 -27.83 -25.54 12.31
C GLN A 88 -27.04 -25.99 11.06
N MET A 89 -27.57 -25.74 9.87
CA MET A 89 -26.92 -26.02 8.61
C MET A 89 -25.57 -25.31 8.51
N TYR A 90 -25.50 -24.02 8.84
CA TYR A 90 -24.26 -23.24 8.86
C TYR A 90 -23.23 -23.89 9.78
N ALA A 91 -23.60 -24.22 11.02
CA ALA A 91 -22.67 -24.80 11.99
C ALA A 91 -22.10 -26.16 11.54
N GLU A 92 -22.96 -27.07 11.05
CA GLU A 92 -22.56 -28.40 10.58
C GLU A 92 -21.72 -28.33 9.29
N LEU A 93 -22.12 -27.48 8.34
CA LEU A 93 -21.40 -27.30 7.10
C LEU A 93 -20.03 -26.66 7.32
N LYS A 94 -19.94 -25.65 8.20
CA LYS A 94 -18.67 -25.03 8.61
C LYS A 94 -17.73 -26.04 9.26
N ALA A 95 -18.24 -26.86 10.17
CA ALA A 95 -17.47 -27.92 10.83
C ALA A 95 -17.00 -28.98 9.81
N TYR A 96 -17.80 -29.26 8.78
CA TYR A 96 -17.43 -30.19 7.73
C TYR A 96 -16.33 -29.64 6.82
N VAL A 97 -16.51 -28.41 6.31
CA VAL A 97 -15.59 -27.72 5.39
C VAL A 97 -14.21 -27.50 6.04
N LYS A 98 -14.13 -27.22 7.34
CA LYS A 98 -12.86 -27.10 8.07
C LYS A 98 -11.99 -28.36 8.02
N ASN A 99 -12.57 -29.52 7.75
CA ASN A 99 -11.83 -30.79 7.64
C ASN A 99 -11.34 -31.10 6.20
N PHE A 100 -11.56 -30.21 5.24
CA PHE A 100 -11.16 -30.44 3.86
C PHE A 100 -9.67 -30.78 3.73
N GLY A 101 -9.38 -31.76 2.88
CA GLY A 101 -8.06 -31.99 2.29
C GLY A 101 -7.93 -31.18 1.00
N ILE A 102 -6.77 -31.22 0.37
CA ILE A 102 -6.45 -30.38 -0.79
C ILE A 102 -7.42 -30.59 -1.98
N GLU A 103 -7.78 -31.83 -2.30
CA GLU A 103 -8.69 -32.17 -3.41
C GLU A 103 -10.15 -31.74 -3.18
N ASN A 104 -10.55 -31.47 -1.93
CA ASN A 104 -11.90 -31.00 -1.67
C ASN A 104 -12.16 -29.60 -2.23
N PHE A 105 -11.14 -28.77 -2.35
CA PHE A 105 -11.27 -27.42 -2.89
C PHE A 105 -11.65 -27.43 -4.38
N SER A 106 -11.23 -28.44 -5.14
CA SER A 106 -11.69 -28.63 -6.52
C SER A 106 -12.99 -29.42 -6.61
N LYS A 107 -13.11 -30.54 -5.85
CA LYS A 107 -14.24 -31.49 -5.98
C LYS A 107 -15.49 -31.03 -5.22
N ASN A 108 -15.37 -30.27 -4.13
CA ASN A 108 -16.46 -29.90 -3.25
C ASN A 108 -16.60 -28.38 -3.06
N VAL A 109 -16.09 -27.57 -3.95
CA VAL A 109 -16.15 -26.11 -3.87
C VAL A 109 -17.59 -25.58 -3.73
N ALA A 110 -18.59 -26.26 -4.26
CA ALA A 110 -20.02 -25.96 -4.09
C ALA A 110 -20.45 -25.94 -2.61
N MET A 111 -19.78 -26.70 -1.75
CA MET A 111 -20.07 -26.69 -0.29
C MET A 111 -19.53 -25.41 0.35
N ILE A 112 -18.38 -24.92 -0.12
CA ILE A 112 -17.83 -23.60 0.31
C ILE A 112 -18.77 -22.49 -0.15
N TRP A 113 -19.26 -22.54 -1.38
CA TRP A 113 -20.26 -21.62 -1.92
C TRP A 113 -21.54 -21.59 -1.07
N ARG A 114 -22.06 -22.75 -0.72
CA ARG A 114 -23.24 -22.85 0.15
C ARG A 114 -22.96 -22.27 1.55
N LEU A 115 -21.79 -22.56 2.11
CA LEU A 115 -21.37 -22.01 3.39
C LEU A 115 -21.24 -20.48 3.33
N ALA A 116 -20.68 -19.93 2.25
CA ALA A 116 -20.57 -18.49 2.04
C ALA A 116 -21.95 -17.79 2.08
N ARG A 117 -22.94 -18.36 1.38
CA ARG A 117 -24.31 -17.84 1.39
C ARG A 117 -24.97 -17.88 2.77
N LEU A 118 -24.78 -18.97 3.51
CA LEU A 118 -25.29 -19.08 4.89
C LEU A 118 -24.57 -18.11 5.82
N SER A 119 -23.30 -17.86 5.58
CA SER A 119 -22.49 -16.96 6.39
C SER A 119 -22.91 -15.49 6.28
N GLU A 120 -23.58 -15.07 5.19
CA GLU A 120 -24.15 -13.72 5.07
C GLU A 120 -25.10 -13.35 6.22
N THR A 121 -25.86 -14.32 6.72
CA THR A 121 -26.87 -14.11 7.77
C THR A 121 -26.56 -14.78 9.09
N GLN A 122 -25.80 -15.87 9.08
CA GLN A 122 -25.53 -16.70 10.25
C GLN A 122 -24.07 -16.60 10.73
N GLY A 123 -23.16 -16.08 9.89
CA GLY A 123 -21.73 -15.98 10.17
C GLY A 123 -21.34 -14.67 10.85
N PRO A 124 -20.12 -14.62 11.39
CA PRO A 124 -19.56 -13.37 11.87
C PRO A 124 -19.25 -12.43 10.68
N PRO A 125 -19.15 -11.11 10.93
CA PRO A 125 -18.77 -10.14 9.92
C PRO A 125 -17.47 -10.55 9.19
N GLY A 126 -17.42 -10.36 7.87
CA GLY A 126 -16.25 -10.67 7.03
C GLY A 126 -16.13 -12.14 6.58
N GLU A 127 -16.73 -13.10 7.29
CA GLU A 127 -16.59 -14.52 6.94
C GLU A 127 -17.18 -14.86 5.57
N ALA A 128 -18.31 -14.28 5.21
CA ALA A 128 -18.92 -14.51 3.91
C ALA A 128 -18.00 -14.06 2.77
N LEU A 129 -17.37 -12.90 2.91
CA LEU A 129 -16.42 -12.37 1.93
C LEU A 129 -15.22 -13.30 1.76
N LEU A 130 -14.61 -13.74 2.87
CA LEU A 130 -13.50 -14.72 2.84
C LEU A 130 -13.90 -16.00 2.10
N LEU A 131 -15.09 -16.54 2.39
CA LEU A 131 -15.58 -17.76 1.76
C LEU A 131 -15.87 -17.56 0.26
N TYR A 132 -16.40 -16.41 -0.15
CA TYR A 132 -16.54 -16.06 -1.57
C TYR A 132 -15.20 -15.97 -2.27
N LYS A 133 -14.22 -15.32 -1.67
CA LYS A 133 -12.84 -15.27 -2.20
C LYS A 133 -12.25 -16.67 -2.32
N LEU A 134 -12.47 -17.57 -1.35
CA LEU A 134 -12.07 -18.98 -1.46
C LEU A 134 -12.72 -19.70 -2.64
N VAL A 135 -14.03 -19.49 -2.86
CA VAL A 135 -14.71 -20.09 -4.02
C VAL A 135 -14.12 -19.58 -5.32
N LEU A 136 -13.90 -18.26 -5.44
CA LEU A 136 -13.31 -17.65 -6.64
C LEU A 136 -11.89 -18.15 -6.89
N LYS A 137 -11.07 -18.30 -5.87
CA LYS A 137 -9.70 -18.82 -5.95
C LYS A 137 -9.62 -20.30 -6.37
N HIS A 138 -10.63 -21.12 -6.01
CA HIS A 138 -10.58 -22.58 -6.19
C HIS A 138 -11.65 -23.16 -7.09
N HIS A 139 -12.50 -22.33 -7.69
CA HIS A 139 -13.56 -22.83 -8.56
C HIS A 139 -12.98 -23.52 -9.79
N GLN A 140 -13.63 -24.61 -10.17
CA GLN A 140 -13.47 -25.28 -11.45
C GLN A 140 -14.84 -25.33 -12.14
N GLN A 141 -14.93 -25.99 -13.29
CA GLN A 141 -16.18 -26.04 -14.07
C GLN A 141 -17.39 -26.48 -13.24
N GLY A 142 -18.57 -25.94 -13.53
CA GLY A 142 -19.86 -26.37 -12.95
C GLY A 142 -20.51 -25.42 -11.96
N LEU A 143 -19.89 -24.29 -11.60
CA LEU A 143 -20.52 -23.24 -10.80
C LEU A 143 -20.86 -22.02 -11.67
N ASN A 144 -21.91 -21.30 -11.29
CA ASN A 144 -22.22 -20.01 -11.88
C ASN A 144 -21.26 -18.94 -11.31
N ILE A 145 -20.09 -18.83 -11.89
CA ILE A 145 -19.03 -17.95 -11.40
C ILE A 145 -19.45 -16.48 -11.43
N ASN A 146 -20.27 -16.08 -12.39
CA ASN A 146 -20.74 -14.70 -12.52
C ASN A 146 -21.65 -14.32 -11.32
N GLU A 147 -22.48 -15.25 -10.84
CA GLU A 147 -23.31 -15.01 -9.63
C GLU A 147 -22.43 -14.87 -8.39
N ILE A 148 -21.41 -15.73 -8.25
CA ILE A 148 -20.49 -15.73 -7.13
C ILE A 148 -19.69 -14.42 -7.10
N TYR A 149 -19.15 -14.03 -8.25
CA TYR A 149 -18.41 -12.78 -8.43
C TYR A 149 -19.29 -11.57 -8.10
N LYS A 150 -20.52 -11.53 -8.62
CA LYS A 150 -21.48 -10.46 -8.32
C LYS A 150 -21.75 -10.34 -6.82
N ARG A 151 -21.96 -11.44 -6.11
CA ARG A 151 -22.18 -11.42 -4.65
C ARG A 151 -20.94 -10.95 -3.90
N GLN A 152 -19.77 -11.46 -4.25
CA GLN A 152 -18.51 -11.00 -3.68
C GLN A 152 -18.34 -9.49 -3.89
N GLN A 153 -18.57 -8.99 -5.10
CA GLN A 153 -18.49 -7.56 -5.44
C GLN A 153 -19.47 -6.69 -4.64
N MET A 154 -20.64 -7.22 -4.25
CA MET A 154 -21.61 -6.47 -3.44
C MET A 154 -21.12 -6.22 -2.01
N ILE A 155 -20.30 -7.10 -1.45
CA ILE A 155 -19.86 -7.04 -0.05
C ILE A 155 -18.35 -6.77 0.11
N ASP A 156 -17.57 -6.82 -0.99
CA ASP A 156 -16.14 -6.50 -0.96
C ASP A 156 -15.95 -4.97 -1.00
N PRO A 157 -15.40 -4.39 0.06
CA PRO A 157 -15.09 -2.96 0.06
C PRO A 157 -13.88 -2.61 -0.84
N ASP A 158 -13.04 -3.60 -1.16
CA ASP A 158 -11.79 -3.39 -1.88
C ASP A 158 -11.92 -3.83 -3.35
N LYS A 159 -12.04 -2.84 -4.24
CA LYS A 159 -12.23 -3.03 -5.67
C LYS A 159 -11.24 -2.19 -6.46
N LYS A 160 -10.84 -2.65 -7.65
CA LYS A 160 -9.93 -1.92 -8.53
C LYS A 160 -10.45 -0.51 -8.85
N GLU A 161 -11.75 -0.38 -9.07
CA GLU A 161 -12.44 0.88 -9.39
C GLU A 161 -12.41 1.89 -8.24
N ASN A 162 -12.10 1.48 -7.03
CA ASN A 162 -11.96 2.39 -5.89
C ASN A 162 -10.62 3.12 -5.90
N TYR A 163 -9.63 2.65 -6.64
CA TYR A 163 -8.33 3.30 -6.72
C TYR A 163 -8.31 4.36 -7.82
N VAL A 164 -7.73 5.51 -7.50
CA VAL A 164 -7.53 6.59 -8.45
C VAL A 164 -6.43 6.19 -9.44
N PRO A 165 -6.61 6.35 -10.77
CA PRO A 165 -5.56 6.12 -11.74
C PRO A 165 -4.32 6.95 -11.43
N LEU A 166 -3.14 6.31 -11.41
CA LEU A 166 -1.90 6.97 -11.00
C LEU A 166 -1.52 8.15 -11.91
N ASP A 167 -1.78 8.06 -13.21
CA ASP A 167 -1.53 9.16 -14.15
C ASP A 167 -2.32 10.42 -13.79
N PHE A 168 -3.56 10.24 -13.35
CA PHE A 168 -4.39 11.35 -12.87
C PHE A 168 -3.88 11.85 -11.52
N TYR A 169 -3.55 10.96 -10.60
CA TYR A 169 -3.00 11.29 -9.29
C TYR A 169 -1.71 12.11 -9.41
N TYR A 170 -0.73 11.64 -10.21
CA TYR A 170 0.54 12.36 -10.39
C TYR A 170 0.36 13.72 -11.07
N LYS A 171 -0.61 13.87 -11.97
CA LYS A 171 -0.96 15.20 -12.50
C LYS A 171 -1.47 16.13 -11.40
N LEU A 172 -2.34 15.66 -10.51
CA LEU A 172 -2.80 16.46 -9.37
C LEU A 172 -1.63 16.87 -8.47
N VAL A 173 -0.70 15.96 -8.22
CA VAL A 173 0.51 16.21 -7.41
C VAL A 173 1.41 17.23 -8.10
N GLU A 174 1.61 17.15 -9.41
CA GLU A 174 2.44 18.06 -10.17
C GLU A 174 1.91 19.49 -10.15
N TYR A 175 0.59 19.68 -10.26
CA TYR A 175 -0.06 20.99 -10.09
C TYR A 175 0.14 21.57 -8.69
N ARG A 176 0.34 20.73 -7.68
CA ARG A 176 0.50 21.14 -6.29
C ARG A 176 1.96 21.31 -5.86
N LYS A 177 2.91 20.97 -6.73
CA LYS A 177 4.33 20.97 -6.46
C LYS A 177 4.89 22.34 -6.05
N ASP A 178 4.27 23.39 -6.52
CA ASP A 178 4.63 24.79 -6.25
C ASP A 178 3.89 25.35 -5.00
N ILE A 179 3.00 24.59 -4.40
CA ILE A 179 2.22 24.97 -3.23
C ILE A 179 2.63 24.03 -2.10
N ASP A 180 3.32 24.58 -1.14
CA ASP A 180 4.00 23.89 -0.03
C ASP A 180 3.07 23.15 0.96
N THR A 181 1.82 22.90 0.60
CA THR A 181 0.78 22.27 1.44
C THR A 181 0.76 20.75 1.36
N LEU A 182 1.28 20.18 0.28
CA LEU A 182 1.46 18.74 0.13
C LEU A 182 2.93 18.48 -0.13
N ARG A 183 3.59 17.74 0.74
CA ARG A 183 4.88 17.13 0.39
C ARG A 183 4.59 16.25 -0.83
N PRO A 184 5.14 16.58 -2.02
CA PRO A 184 4.93 15.73 -3.17
C PRO A 184 5.42 14.33 -2.80
N PRO A 185 4.80 13.25 -3.31
CA PRO A 185 5.33 11.92 -3.11
C PRO A 185 6.79 11.96 -3.54
N GLN A 186 7.68 11.63 -2.61
CA GLN A 186 9.12 11.54 -2.88
C GLN A 186 9.43 10.29 -3.70
N SER A 187 8.43 9.52 -4.00
CA SER A 187 8.50 8.19 -4.52
C SER A 187 8.25 8.18 -6.02
N VAL A 188 9.31 8.17 -6.78
CA VAL A 188 9.26 7.80 -8.20
C VAL A 188 9.72 6.36 -8.30
N LEU A 189 8.95 5.52 -9.00
CA LEU A 189 9.37 4.20 -9.40
C LEU A 189 10.65 4.34 -10.23
N ILE A 190 11.77 3.85 -9.68
CA ILE A 190 13.08 4.01 -10.31
C ILE A 190 13.49 2.68 -10.93
N ASN A 191 13.56 2.62 -12.26
CA ASN A 191 14.33 1.59 -12.94
C ASN A 191 15.77 1.68 -12.46
N MET A 192 16.36 0.57 -12.00
CA MET A 192 17.70 0.57 -11.40
C MET A 192 18.82 0.85 -12.39
N GLY A 193 18.49 1.04 -13.67
CA GLY A 193 19.40 1.52 -14.72
C GLY A 193 20.46 0.52 -15.14
N GLY A 194 21.30 0.93 -16.09
CA GLY A 194 22.27 0.05 -16.77
C GLY A 194 23.42 -0.48 -15.91
N TYR A 195 23.62 0.02 -14.68
CA TYR A 195 24.55 -0.60 -13.73
C TYR A 195 24.02 -1.92 -13.18
N ILE A 196 22.69 -2.04 -13.06
CA ILE A 196 22.01 -3.22 -12.56
C ILE A 196 21.32 -3.97 -13.70
N ASN A 197 20.43 -3.30 -14.45
CA ASN A 197 19.66 -3.90 -15.53
C ASN A 197 20.50 -3.99 -16.82
N SER A 198 20.24 -5.03 -17.59
CA SER A 198 20.82 -5.27 -18.91
C SER A 198 19.79 -5.08 -20.01
N ASP A 199 20.13 -5.46 -21.25
CA ASP A 199 19.20 -5.57 -22.38
C ASP A 199 18.39 -6.89 -22.38
N LYS A 200 18.55 -7.70 -21.34
CA LYS A 200 17.88 -8.98 -21.13
C LYS A 200 17.16 -8.96 -19.79
N GLU A 201 16.39 -10.01 -19.52
CA GLU A 201 15.67 -10.14 -18.26
C GLU A 201 16.61 -10.13 -17.05
N ASP A 202 16.31 -9.26 -16.09
CA ASP A 202 16.95 -9.13 -14.79
C ASP A 202 15.89 -9.23 -13.70
N TYR A 203 16.01 -10.21 -12.79
CA TYR A 203 14.95 -10.52 -11.82
C TYR A 203 15.47 -11.20 -10.56
N GLY A 204 14.58 -11.49 -9.61
CA GLY A 204 14.91 -12.19 -8.37
C GLY A 204 15.84 -11.42 -7.45
N PRO A 205 15.58 -10.12 -7.17
CA PRO A 205 16.46 -9.35 -6.29
C PRO A 205 16.37 -9.86 -4.86
N THR A 206 17.52 -9.94 -4.21
CA THR A 206 17.66 -10.20 -2.78
C THR A 206 18.65 -9.21 -2.19
N VAL A 207 18.22 -8.45 -1.20
CA VAL A 207 19.06 -7.50 -0.50
C VAL A 207 19.72 -8.16 0.70
N GLY A 208 21.03 -7.92 0.87
CA GLY A 208 21.77 -8.41 2.04
C GLY A 208 21.30 -7.74 3.34
N ASN A 209 21.55 -8.38 4.48
CA ASN A 209 21.13 -7.86 5.79
C ASN A 209 21.74 -6.50 6.19
N THR A 210 22.79 -6.06 5.50
CA THR A 210 23.47 -4.77 5.68
C THR A 210 22.99 -3.71 4.71
N ASP A 211 22.07 -4.08 3.79
CA ASP A 211 21.50 -3.22 2.74
C ASP A 211 22.57 -2.64 1.78
N ASP A 212 23.79 -3.20 1.77
CA ASP A 212 24.94 -2.77 0.98
C ASP A 212 25.23 -3.66 -0.23
N MET A 213 24.45 -4.72 -0.41
CA MET A 213 24.60 -5.66 -1.52
C MET A 213 23.22 -6.11 -2.00
N ILE A 214 23.04 -6.13 -3.31
CA ILE A 214 21.92 -6.76 -3.98
C ILE A 214 22.42 -7.95 -4.81
N LEU A 215 21.76 -9.08 -4.68
CA LEU A 215 21.88 -10.26 -5.52
C LEU A 215 20.66 -10.34 -6.44
N PHE A 216 20.84 -10.80 -7.66
CA PHE A 216 19.73 -10.99 -8.60
C PHE A 216 20.11 -12.00 -9.68
N THR A 217 19.13 -12.42 -10.45
CA THR A 217 19.28 -13.30 -11.60
C THR A 217 19.30 -12.47 -12.87
N SER A 218 20.15 -12.80 -13.82
CA SER A 218 20.23 -12.11 -15.10
C SER A 218 20.41 -13.11 -16.26
N LYS A 219 19.81 -12.80 -17.38
CA LYS A 219 20.00 -13.52 -18.65
C LYS A 219 21.03 -12.86 -19.57
N ARG A 220 21.86 -11.97 -19.06
CA ARG A 220 22.88 -11.20 -19.80
C ARG A 220 24.12 -12.00 -20.20
N ASN A 221 24.03 -13.27 -20.49
CA ASN A 221 25.21 -14.09 -20.71
C ASN A 221 25.82 -13.87 -22.09
N GLU A 222 27.15 -13.58 -22.15
CA GLU A 222 27.91 -13.31 -23.37
C GLU A 222 28.46 -14.58 -24.03
N ASN A 223 28.24 -15.77 -23.48
CA ASN A 223 28.77 -17.01 -24.06
C ASN A 223 27.95 -17.44 -25.28
N MET A 224 28.48 -17.21 -26.45
CA MET A 224 27.86 -17.47 -27.77
C MET A 224 27.43 -18.93 -28.02
N ASP A 225 27.82 -19.88 -27.19
CA ASP A 225 27.52 -21.32 -27.36
C ASP A 225 26.30 -21.81 -26.58
N ARG A 226 25.58 -20.92 -25.87
CA ARG A 226 24.44 -21.30 -25.03
C ARG A 226 23.22 -20.44 -25.29
N THR A 227 22.13 -21.07 -25.53
CA THR A 227 20.78 -20.49 -25.51
C THR A 227 20.48 -20.07 -24.06
N TYR A 228 20.62 -18.76 -23.77
CA TYR A 228 20.13 -18.09 -22.54
C TYR A 228 20.42 -18.87 -21.23
N ASN A 229 21.59 -18.62 -20.66
CA ASN A 229 21.93 -19.14 -19.35
C ASN A 229 21.53 -18.11 -18.29
N GLU A 230 20.71 -18.51 -17.34
CA GLU A 230 20.37 -17.70 -16.17
C GLU A 230 21.50 -17.82 -15.16
N ASP A 231 22.10 -16.70 -14.78
CA ASP A 231 23.21 -16.63 -13.84
C ASP A 231 22.90 -15.68 -12.69
N LEU A 232 23.45 -15.94 -11.52
CA LEU A 232 23.40 -15.02 -10.40
C LEU A 232 24.42 -13.90 -10.57
N PHE A 233 23.97 -12.68 -10.35
CA PHE A 233 24.77 -11.47 -10.34
C PHE A 233 24.64 -10.78 -8.99
N PHE A 234 25.61 -9.94 -8.65
CA PHE A 234 25.53 -9.08 -7.49
C PHE A 234 26.06 -7.70 -7.82
N SER A 235 25.57 -6.70 -7.10
CA SER A 235 26.14 -5.36 -7.05
C SER A 235 26.33 -4.92 -5.60
N ARG A 236 27.27 -4.05 -5.35
CA ARG A 236 27.50 -3.41 -4.06
C ARG A 236 27.04 -1.97 -4.10
N LYS A 237 26.51 -1.51 -2.99
CA LYS A 237 26.10 -0.12 -2.83
C LYS A 237 27.32 0.70 -2.40
N ALA A 238 27.67 1.69 -3.20
CA ALA A 238 28.71 2.69 -2.89
C ALA A 238 28.01 4.03 -2.63
N GLU A 239 27.95 4.45 -1.36
CA GLU A 239 27.17 5.63 -0.92
C GLU A 239 25.69 5.50 -1.29
N ASP A 240 25.22 6.27 -2.29
CA ASP A 240 23.82 6.31 -2.70
C ASP A 240 23.54 5.63 -4.06
N TYR A 241 24.53 5.00 -4.70
CA TYR A 241 24.38 4.32 -5.98
C TYR A 241 24.87 2.87 -5.94
N TRP A 242 24.43 2.08 -6.90
CA TRP A 242 24.89 0.71 -7.09
C TRP A 242 26.04 0.64 -8.09
N ASP A 243 27.10 -0.12 -7.77
CA ASP A 243 28.19 -0.41 -8.67
C ASP A 243 27.73 -1.30 -9.84
N ASP A 244 28.58 -1.41 -10.87
CA ASP A 244 28.35 -2.33 -11.99
C ASP A 244 28.11 -3.76 -11.49
N ALA A 245 27.07 -4.40 -12.01
CA ALA A 245 26.71 -5.76 -11.68
C ALA A 245 27.84 -6.74 -12.08
N GLN A 246 28.21 -7.61 -11.14
CA GLN A 246 29.26 -8.61 -11.33
C GLN A 246 28.67 -10.02 -11.29
N PRO A 247 29.10 -10.95 -12.16
CA PRO A 247 28.66 -12.34 -12.11
C PRO A 247 29.15 -13.02 -10.83
N PHE A 248 28.31 -13.84 -10.22
CA PHE A 248 28.64 -14.59 -9.01
C PHE A 248 29.40 -15.87 -9.35
N LYS A 249 30.63 -15.74 -9.86
CA LYS A 249 31.47 -16.80 -10.46
C LYS A 249 31.69 -18.04 -9.57
N SER A 250 31.62 -17.92 -8.24
CA SER A 250 31.81 -19.04 -7.33
C SER A 250 30.57 -19.93 -7.18
N ILE A 251 29.41 -19.46 -7.65
CA ILE A 251 28.14 -20.18 -7.61
C ILE A 251 27.66 -20.58 -9.00
N ASN A 252 27.76 -19.65 -9.97
CA ASN A 252 27.36 -19.89 -11.34
C ASN A 252 28.13 -21.08 -11.94
N SER A 253 27.44 -21.91 -12.66
CA SER A 253 27.99 -23.10 -13.29
C SER A 253 27.63 -23.13 -14.79
N LYS A 254 27.64 -24.28 -15.41
CA LYS A 254 27.13 -24.47 -16.77
C LYS A 254 25.61 -24.64 -16.84
N TYR A 255 24.93 -24.63 -15.72
CA TYR A 255 23.48 -24.77 -15.58
C TYR A 255 22.84 -23.40 -15.32
N ASN A 256 21.55 -23.33 -15.31
CA ASN A 256 20.81 -22.11 -14.96
C ASN A 256 20.73 -21.96 -13.43
N GLU A 257 21.29 -20.90 -12.90
CA GLU A 257 21.18 -20.53 -11.50
C GLU A 257 20.35 -19.23 -11.33
N GLY A 258 19.39 -19.26 -10.42
CA GLY A 258 18.55 -18.09 -10.19
C GLY A 258 17.84 -18.05 -8.84
N SER A 259 17.13 -16.95 -8.63
CA SER A 259 16.21 -16.76 -7.49
C SER A 259 16.86 -17.09 -6.15
N ALA A 260 17.85 -16.33 -5.75
CA ALA A 260 18.61 -16.59 -4.53
C ALA A 260 18.00 -15.93 -3.28
N CYS A 261 18.23 -16.48 -2.11
CA CYS A 261 18.04 -15.82 -0.82
C CYS A 261 19.18 -16.11 0.15
N LEU A 262 19.53 -15.12 0.96
CA LEU A 262 20.57 -15.22 1.98
C LEU A 262 19.98 -15.58 3.34
N SER A 263 20.67 -16.42 4.09
CA SER A 263 20.37 -16.59 5.51
C SER A 263 20.70 -15.29 6.27
N LYS A 264 20.02 -15.06 7.41
CA LYS A 264 20.22 -13.87 8.25
C LYS A 264 21.68 -13.55 8.58
N ASN A 265 22.48 -14.58 8.82
CA ASN A 265 23.89 -14.41 9.15
C ASN A 265 24.81 -14.25 7.92
N GLY A 266 24.22 -14.21 6.72
CA GLY A 266 24.96 -14.09 5.45
C GLY A 266 25.86 -15.28 5.11
N LYS A 267 25.75 -16.42 5.83
CA LYS A 267 26.65 -17.56 5.66
C LYS A 267 26.10 -18.70 4.80
N SER A 268 24.84 -18.66 4.46
CA SER A 268 24.20 -19.65 3.59
C SER A 268 23.42 -18.93 2.51
N LEU A 269 23.63 -19.32 1.26
CA LEU A 269 22.90 -18.86 0.10
C LEU A 269 22.03 -20.01 -0.40
N TYR A 270 20.75 -19.83 -0.44
CA TYR A 270 19.79 -20.75 -1.04
C TYR A 270 19.42 -20.20 -2.43
N PHE A 271 19.38 -21.06 -3.43
CA PHE A 271 19.11 -20.67 -4.81
C PHE A 271 18.53 -21.84 -5.61
N ALA A 272 17.88 -21.54 -6.72
CA ALA A 272 17.43 -22.53 -7.66
C ALA A 272 18.53 -22.84 -8.69
N ARG A 273 18.68 -24.13 -9.03
CA ARG A 273 19.49 -24.59 -10.17
C ARG A 273 18.65 -25.53 -11.02
N CYS A 274 18.60 -25.27 -12.32
CA CYS A 274 17.82 -26.02 -13.25
C CYS A 274 18.69 -26.94 -14.10
N GLU A 275 18.11 -28.03 -14.60
CA GLU A 275 18.72 -28.99 -15.54
C GLU A 275 20.03 -29.63 -15.04
N SER A 276 20.26 -29.61 -13.72
CA SER A 276 21.46 -30.22 -13.11
C SER A 276 21.30 -31.73 -13.02
N PRO A 277 22.34 -32.53 -13.33
CA PRO A 277 22.25 -33.99 -13.32
C PRO A 277 22.11 -34.60 -11.92
N ASP A 278 22.38 -33.86 -10.86
CA ASP A 278 22.14 -34.22 -9.47
C ASP A 278 20.80 -33.70 -8.93
N GLY A 279 19.98 -33.09 -9.82
CA GLY A 279 18.62 -32.64 -9.51
C GLY A 279 17.62 -33.78 -9.50
N LEU A 280 16.47 -33.56 -8.85
CA LEU A 280 15.33 -34.48 -8.81
C LEU A 280 14.28 -34.11 -9.85
N GLY A 281 14.20 -32.83 -10.19
CA GLY A 281 13.24 -32.26 -11.12
C GLY A 281 13.87 -31.36 -12.18
N ASN A 282 13.01 -30.55 -12.82
CA ASN A 282 13.45 -29.58 -13.82
C ASN A 282 14.34 -28.49 -13.19
N CYS A 283 13.90 -27.92 -12.06
CA CYS A 283 14.68 -27.03 -11.21
C CYS A 283 14.58 -27.49 -9.76
N ASP A 284 15.68 -27.43 -9.05
CA ASP A 284 15.79 -27.82 -7.66
C ASP A 284 16.40 -26.70 -6.82
N LEU A 285 16.11 -26.71 -5.53
CA LEU A 285 16.71 -25.81 -4.56
C LEU A 285 18.03 -26.38 -4.03
N TYR A 286 19.04 -25.53 -4.01
CA TYR A 286 20.39 -25.81 -3.54
C TYR A 286 20.77 -24.85 -2.42
N VAL A 287 21.79 -25.22 -1.66
CA VAL A 287 22.43 -24.36 -0.67
C VAL A 287 23.94 -24.31 -0.90
N ALA A 288 24.51 -23.11 -0.84
CA ALA A 288 25.96 -22.90 -0.77
C ALA A 288 26.33 -22.29 0.58
N ILE A 289 27.53 -22.60 1.08
CA ILE A 289 28.03 -22.14 2.36
C ILE A 289 29.20 -21.20 2.17
N LEU A 290 29.18 -20.05 2.86
CA LEU A 290 30.30 -19.13 2.94
C LEU A 290 31.37 -19.69 3.89
N LYS A 291 32.54 -19.99 3.36
CA LYS A 291 33.69 -20.55 4.10
C LYS A 291 34.41 -19.47 4.90
N ALA A 292 35.30 -19.91 5.79
CA ALA A 292 36.07 -19.02 6.64
C ALA A 292 37.05 -18.11 5.86
N ASP A 293 37.46 -18.53 4.67
CA ASP A 293 38.29 -17.76 3.73
C ASP A 293 37.50 -16.78 2.85
N SER A 294 36.21 -16.56 3.18
CA SER A 294 35.27 -15.71 2.44
C SER A 294 34.95 -16.19 1.02
N THR A 295 35.22 -17.46 0.72
CA THR A 295 34.79 -18.08 -0.54
C THR A 295 33.45 -18.81 -0.36
N TRP A 296 32.60 -18.78 -1.37
CA TRP A 296 31.38 -19.60 -1.43
C TRP A 296 31.72 -20.99 -1.98
N GLY A 297 31.10 -22.02 -1.40
CA GLY A 297 31.31 -23.38 -1.86
C GLY A 297 30.38 -24.36 -1.17
N ASP A 298 30.74 -25.66 -1.20
CA ASP A 298 29.95 -26.75 -0.64
C ASP A 298 28.49 -26.72 -1.12
N VAL A 299 28.29 -26.49 -2.43
CA VAL A 299 26.98 -26.46 -3.08
C VAL A 299 26.35 -27.83 -2.96
N LYS A 300 25.14 -27.89 -2.36
CA LYS A 300 24.39 -29.14 -2.13
C LYS A 300 22.94 -28.97 -2.50
N ASN A 301 22.41 -29.98 -3.21
CA ASN A 301 20.97 -30.14 -3.41
C ASN A 301 20.28 -30.34 -2.04
N LEU A 302 19.14 -29.68 -1.81
CA LEU A 302 18.40 -29.79 -0.53
C LEU A 302 17.69 -31.13 -0.35
N GLY A 303 17.65 -31.97 -1.38
CA GLY A 303 17.14 -33.33 -1.34
C GLY A 303 15.60 -33.43 -1.35
N PRO A 304 15.08 -34.68 -1.28
CA PRO A 304 13.68 -34.98 -1.58
C PRO A 304 12.67 -34.54 -0.52
N ASN A 305 13.13 -34.03 0.61
CA ASN A 305 12.22 -33.37 1.56
C ASN A 305 11.76 -32.00 1.07
N ILE A 306 12.59 -31.32 0.28
CA ILE A 306 12.34 -30.01 -0.29
C ILE A 306 11.98 -30.16 -1.77
N ASN A 307 12.87 -30.76 -2.55
CA ASN A 307 12.78 -30.86 -3.99
C ASN A 307 11.86 -32.02 -4.44
N SER A 308 11.25 -31.85 -5.61
CA SER A 308 10.31 -32.80 -6.22
C SER A 308 10.75 -33.17 -7.63
N ALA A 309 9.96 -33.98 -8.32
CA ALA A 309 10.16 -34.24 -9.75
C ALA A 309 9.68 -33.07 -10.66
N GLY A 310 9.11 -32.02 -10.07
CA GLY A 310 8.65 -30.83 -10.77
C GLY A 310 9.69 -29.71 -10.79
N TRP A 311 9.19 -28.49 -10.84
CA TRP A 311 9.95 -27.27 -10.72
C TRP A 311 9.83 -26.75 -9.27
N ASP A 312 10.95 -26.59 -8.60
CA ASP A 312 11.07 -26.05 -7.23
C ASP A 312 12.04 -24.88 -7.24
N SER A 313 11.56 -23.68 -6.95
CA SER A 313 12.33 -22.44 -7.10
C SER A 313 11.90 -21.35 -6.12
N HIS A 314 12.47 -20.16 -6.24
CA HIS A 314 12.13 -18.95 -5.48
C HIS A 314 12.20 -19.16 -3.95
N PRO A 315 13.36 -19.53 -3.42
CA PRO A 315 13.50 -19.76 -1.97
C PRO A 315 13.43 -18.46 -1.18
N SER A 316 12.80 -18.50 -0.01
CA SER A 316 12.78 -17.42 0.97
C SER A 316 12.79 -17.96 2.39
N LEU A 317 13.67 -17.43 3.23
CA LEU A 317 13.85 -17.89 4.61
C LEU A 317 13.15 -16.98 5.60
N THR A 318 12.59 -17.56 6.65
CA THR A 318 12.24 -16.79 7.84
C THR A 318 13.48 -16.21 8.50
N HIS A 319 13.28 -15.15 9.28
CA HIS A 319 14.36 -14.52 10.04
C HIS A 319 15.15 -15.49 10.96
N SER A 320 14.49 -16.49 11.54
CA SER A 320 15.13 -17.55 12.33
C SER A 320 15.93 -18.54 11.47
N GLY A 321 15.67 -18.61 10.16
CA GLY A 321 16.28 -19.56 9.24
C GLY A 321 15.84 -21.01 9.46
N ASP A 322 14.77 -21.22 10.22
CA ASP A 322 14.19 -22.53 10.51
C ASP A 322 13.08 -22.94 9.54
N THR A 323 12.54 -21.98 8.80
CA THR A 323 11.48 -22.22 7.81
C THR A 323 11.91 -21.67 6.45
N LEU A 324 11.80 -22.49 5.42
CA LEU A 324 12.07 -22.17 4.02
C LEU A 324 10.74 -22.18 3.27
N PHE A 325 10.35 -21.03 2.70
CA PHE A 325 9.28 -20.91 1.73
C PHE A 325 9.85 -21.03 0.32
N PHE A 326 9.07 -21.55 -0.60
CA PHE A 326 9.45 -21.67 -2.01
C PHE A 326 8.22 -21.92 -2.89
N ALA A 327 8.35 -21.71 -4.19
CA ALA A 327 7.33 -22.01 -5.18
C ALA A 327 7.58 -23.40 -5.81
N SER A 328 6.51 -24.13 -6.11
CA SER A 328 6.60 -25.47 -6.67
C SER A 328 5.37 -25.82 -7.50
N ASN A 329 5.57 -26.48 -8.64
CA ASN A 329 4.51 -27.06 -9.48
C ASN A 329 4.34 -28.58 -9.28
N ARG A 330 4.79 -29.09 -8.11
CA ARG A 330 4.71 -30.51 -7.78
C ARG A 330 3.29 -31.07 -7.83
N ALA A 331 3.17 -32.34 -8.14
CA ALA A 331 1.88 -33.03 -8.14
C ALA A 331 1.16 -32.92 -6.80
N GLY A 332 -0.14 -32.67 -6.83
CA GLY A 332 -0.97 -32.48 -5.64
C GLY A 332 -1.03 -31.03 -5.14
N SER A 333 -0.65 -30.05 -5.95
CA SER A 333 -0.87 -28.62 -5.74
C SER A 333 -2.34 -28.24 -5.95
N PHE A 334 -2.74 -27.05 -5.49
CA PHE A 334 -4.05 -26.46 -5.81
C PHE A 334 -4.09 -26.00 -7.28
N GLY A 335 -3.01 -25.38 -7.75
CA GLY A 335 -2.91 -24.73 -9.03
C GLY A 335 -1.74 -25.17 -9.89
N LEU A 336 -1.34 -24.27 -10.78
CA LEU A 336 -0.23 -24.47 -11.70
C LEU A 336 1.12 -24.44 -10.95
N SER A 337 1.26 -23.50 -10.03
CA SER A 337 2.35 -23.47 -9.06
C SER A 337 1.82 -22.90 -7.74
N ASP A 338 2.25 -23.49 -6.63
CA ASP A 338 1.83 -23.14 -5.28
C ASP A 338 3.02 -22.72 -4.43
N ILE A 339 2.78 -21.89 -3.42
CA ILE A 339 3.74 -21.65 -2.34
C ILE A 339 3.74 -22.85 -1.40
N TYR A 340 4.94 -23.38 -1.16
CA TYR A 340 5.23 -24.44 -0.18
C TYR A 340 6.16 -23.91 0.90
N PHE A 341 6.23 -24.63 2.02
CA PHE A 341 7.21 -24.37 3.06
C PHE A 341 7.72 -25.67 3.68
N SER A 342 8.92 -25.61 4.23
CA SER A 342 9.49 -26.68 5.05
C SER A 342 10.08 -26.09 6.32
N VAL A 343 10.01 -26.85 7.40
CA VAL A 343 10.52 -26.45 8.72
C VAL A 343 11.64 -27.39 9.12
N LYS A 344 12.77 -26.85 9.61
CA LYS A 344 13.86 -27.63 10.18
C LYS A 344 13.45 -28.27 11.50
N ASP A 345 13.87 -29.50 11.68
CA ASP A 345 13.80 -30.15 12.98
C ASP A 345 14.85 -29.59 13.97
N LYS A 346 14.83 -30.09 15.21
CA LYS A 346 15.78 -29.69 16.27
C LYS A 346 17.25 -30.00 15.93
N LYS A 347 17.52 -30.86 14.94
CA LYS A 347 18.86 -31.20 14.44
C LYS A 347 19.27 -30.33 13.24
N GLY A 348 18.41 -29.42 12.78
CA GLY A 348 18.65 -28.56 11.62
C GLY A 348 18.39 -29.26 10.28
N VAL A 349 17.70 -30.40 10.27
CA VAL A 349 17.33 -31.13 9.05
C VAL A 349 15.98 -30.65 8.55
N TRP A 350 15.89 -30.37 7.25
CA TRP A 350 14.63 -29.96 6.61
C TRP A 350 13.58 -31.06 6.66
N GLY A 351 12.42 -30.73 7.18
CA GLY A 351 11.23 -31.58 7.14
C GLY A 351 10.63 -31.68 5.73
N LYS A 352 9.63 -32.52 5.57
CA LYS A 352 8.91 -32.65 4.30
C LYS A 352 8.18 -31.36 3.95
N ALA A 353 8.26 -30.94 2.68
CA ALA A 353 7.55 -29.79 2.17
C ALA A 353 6.04 -29.88 2.40
N GLN A 354 5.44 -28.78 2.80
CA GLN A 354 4.02 -28.62 3.09
C GLN A 354 3.45 -27.48 2.23
N ASN A 355 2.26 -27.63 1.72
CA ASN A 355 1.55 -26.59 0.98
C ASN A 355 1.12 -25.48 1.94
N ALA A 356 1.28 -24.21 1.55
CA ALA A 356 0.89 -23.05 2.37
C ALA A 356 -0.64 -22.94 2.59
N GLY A 357 -1.41 -23.69 1.81
CA GLY A 357 -2.85 -23.85 1.98
C GLY A 357 -3.71 -22.93 1.12
N PRO A 358 -5.03 -23.14 1.15
CA PRO A 358 -5.98 -22.54 0.19
C PRO A 358 -6.23 -21.05 0.42
N ILE A 359 -5.76 -20.48 1.52
CA ILE A 359 -5.83 -19.03 1.75
C ILE A 359 -4.79 -18.31 0.87
N ILE A 360 -3.58 -18.89 0.77
CA ILE A 360 -2.48 -18.36 -0.02
C ILE A 360 -2.60 -18.82 -1.49
N ASN A 361 -2.70 -20.12 -1.70
CA ASN A 361 -2.65 -20.73 -3.03
C ASN A 361 -4.02 -20.78 -3.71
N THR A 362 -4.01 -20.65 -5.03
CA THR A 362 -5.21 -20.65 -5.89
C THR A 362 -5.14 -21.77 -6.95
N VAL A 363 -6.07 -21.81 -7.88
CA VAL A 363 -5.99 -22.72 -9.05
C VAL A 363 -5.03 -22.21 -10.14
N GLN A 364 -4.53 -21.01 -10.00
CA GLN A 364 -3.56 -20.40 -10.91
C GLN A 364 -2.13 -20.56 -10.35
N SER A 365 -1.32 -19.54 -10.44
CA SER A 365 0.08 -19.58 -10.00
C SER A 365 0.35 -18.63 -8.87
N GLU A 366 0.98 -19.13 -7.81
CA GLU A 366 1.61 -18.36 -6.74
C GLU A 366 3.11 -18.64 -6.77
N VAL A 367 3.88 -17.55 -6.91
CA VAL A 367 5.35 -17.62 -7.07
C VAL A 367 6.05 -16.54 -6.25
N SER A 368 7.38 -16.59 -6.25
CA SER A 368 8.26 -15.57 -5.67
C SER A 368 7.91 -15.17 -4.22
N PRO A 369 7.77 -16.15 -3.29
CA PRO A 369 7.53 -15.82 -1.90
C PRO A 369 8.70 -15.06 -1.31
N PHE A 370 8.39 -14.00 -0.55
CA PHE A 370 9.32 -13.27 0.29
C PHE A 370 8.76 -13.19 1.71
N PHE A 371 9.43 -13.81 2.67
CA PHE A 371 9.07 -13.71 4.07
C PHE A 371 9.85 -12.55 4.72
N HIS A 372 9.13 -11.60 5.31
CA HIS A 372 9.73 -10.38 5.84
C HIS A 372 10.74 -10.66 6.96
N HIS A 373 11.85 -9.92 6.96
CA HIS A 373 12.98 -10.14 7.89
C HIS A 373 12.65 -9.99 9.38
N THR A 374 11.64 -9.18 9.71
CA THR A 374 11.29 -8.85 11.11
C THR A 374 9.88 -9.28 11.48
N TYR A 375 8.94 -9.13 10.56
CA TYR A 375 7.51 -9.35 10.80
C TYR A 375 7.04 -10.66 10.17
N ASN A 376 6.02 -11.28 10.75
CA ASN A 376 5.44 -12.51 10.23
C ASN A 376 4.51 -12.23 9.04
N VAL A 377 5.07 -11.65 7.99
CA VAL A 377 4.37 -11.29 6.75
C VAL A 377 5.03 -12.01 5.59
N LEU A 378 4.21 -12.70 4.81
CA LEU A 378 4.58 -13.33 3.55
C LEU A 378 4.08 -12.45 2.41
N TYR A 379 4.98 -12.03 1.53
CA TYR A 379 4.68 -11.43 0.24
C TYR A 379 4.86 -12.50 -0.84
N PHE A 380 4.07 -12.44 -1.88
CA PHE A 380 4.16 -13.35 -3.01
C PHE A 380 3.48 -12.76 -4.25
N SER A 381 3.83 -13.24 -5.42
CA SER A 381 3.20 -12.85 -6.68
C SER A 381 2.14 -13.88 -7.05
N SER A 382 0.98 -13.42 -7.49
CA SER A 382 -0.11 -14.30 -7.92
C SER A 382 -0.95 -13.69 -9.05
N ASN A 383 -1.45 -14.55 -9.93
CA ASN A 383 -2.44 -14.21 -10.96
C ASN A 383 -3.82 -14.87 -10.72
N GLY A 384 -4.04 -15.42 -9.51
CA GLY A 384 -5.27 -16.15 -9.16
C GLY A 384 -6.14 -15.52 -8.09
N HIS A 385 -5.71 -14.41 -7.44
CA HIS A 385 -6.51 -13.71 -6.44
C HIS A 385 -7.53 -12.75 -7.07
N PRO A 386 -8.72 -12.54 -6.43
CA PRO A 386 -9.82 -11.80 -7.04
C PRO A 386 -9.56 -10.34 -7.37
N LEU A 387 -8.80 -9.61 -6.53
CA LEU A 387 -8.38 -8.24 -6.83
C LEU A 387 -7.02 -8.28 -7.51
N ASN A 388 -6.97 -7.91 -8.78
CA ASN A 388 -5.77 -7.94 -9.60
C ASN A 388 -5.73 -6.71 -10.52
N PHE A 389 -4.56 -6.06 -10.63
CA PHE A 389 -4.33 -4.89 -11.48
C PHE A 389 -3.78 -5.25 -12.85
N GLY A 390 -2.99 -6.35 -12.93
CA GLY A 390 -2.30 -6.80 -14.13
C GLY A 390 -2.36 -8.30 -14.35
N GLU A 391 -1.26 -8.88 -14.83
CA GLU A 391 -1.10 -10.32 -15.02
C GLU A 391 -0.74 -10.99 -13.69
N PHE A 392 0.40 -10.64 -13.10
CA PHE A 392 0.81 -11.06 -11.78
C PHE A 392 0.96 -9.85 -10.85
N ASP A 393 0.24 -9.87 -9.77
CA ASP A 393 0.31 -8.84 -8.73
C ASP A 393 1.01 -9.36 -7.47
N ILE A 394 1.58 -8.44 -6.72
CA ILE A 394 2.15 -8.72 -5.39
C ILE A 394 1.08 -8.59 -4.33
N TYR A 395 0.99 -9.63 -3.50
CA TYR A 395 0.10 -9.72 -2.35
C TYR A 395 0.91 -9.87 -1.07
N LYS A 396 0.31 -9.47 0.06
CA LYS A 396 0.84 -9.74 1.40
C LYS A 396 -0.18 -10.45 2.27
N SER A 397 0.27 -11.40 3.09
CA SER A 397 -0.53 -12.09 4.10
C SER A 397 0.23 -12.19 5.40
N ASN A 398 -0.47 -12.00 6.51
CA ASN A 398 0.11 -12.07 7.85
C ASN A 398 -0.11 -13.47 8.47
N TRP A 399 0.94 -14.00 9.11
CA TRP A 399 0.77 -15.18 9.95
C TRP A 399 0.28 -14.78 11.33
N TYR A 400 -0.95 -15.17 11.66
CA TYR A 400 -1.59 -14.79 12.90
C TYR A 400 -2.32 -15.95 13.55
N LYS A 401 -2.10 -16.16 14.85
CA LYS A 401 -2.74 -17.23 15.65
C LYS A 401 -2.74 -18.61 14.97
N GLY A 402 -1.67 -18.93 14.23
CA GLY A 402 -1.45 -20.24 13.58
C GLY A 402 -2.20 -20.42 12.25
N GLY A 403 -2.49 -19.35 11.53
CA GLY A 403 -3.04 -19.35 10.17
C GLY A 403 -2.66 -18.10 9.40
N TRP A 404 -2.83 -18.15 8.09
CA TRP A 404 -2.68 -17.01 7.20
C TRP A 404 -3.95 -16.16 7.20
N THR A 405 -3.79 -14.84 7.22
CA THR A 405 -4.87 -13.91 6.92
C THR A 405 -5.18 -13.95 5.42
N GLU A 406 -6.39 -13.52 5.02
CA GLU A 406 -6.68 -13.34 3.60
C GLU A 406 -5.64 -12.40 2.97
N PRO A 407 -5.01 -12.77 1.85
CA PRO A 407 -4.03 -11.93 1.20
C PRO A 407 -4.60 -10.60 0.74
N TYR A 408 -3.84 -9.54 0.99
CA TYR A 408 -4.15 -8.18 0.60
C TYR A 408 -3.26 -7.78 -0.60
N ASN A 409 -3.87 -7.24 -1.66
CA ASN A 409 -3.13 -6.69 -2.80
C ASN A 409 -2.36 -5.44 -2.38
N THR A 410 -1.08 -5.34 -2.74
CA THR A 410 -0.23 -4.21 -2.34
C THR A 410 -0.52 -2.91 -3.10
N GLY A 411 -1.60 -2.87 -3.86
CA GLY A 411 -2.16 -1.66 -4.46
C GLY A 411 -1.42 -1.16 -5.71
N PRO A 412 -1.98 -0.12 -6.36
CA PRO A 412 -1.50 0.34 -7.65
C PRO A 412 -0.13 1.04 -7.62
N LEU A 413 0.36 1.44 -6.45
CA LEU A 413 1.72 2.00 -6.32
C LEU A 413 2.81 0.94 -6.51
N VAL A 414 2.49 -0.35 -6.34
CA VAL A 414 3.37 -1.48 -6.60
C VAL A 414 2.94 -2.22 -7.86
N ASN A 415 1.66 -2.54 -7.97
CA ASN A 415 1.10 -3.39 -9.02
C ASN A 415 0.59 -2.57 -10.20
N GLY A 416 1.01 -2.94 -11.41
CA GLY A 416 0.62 -2.27 -12.64
C GLY A 416 -0.23 -3.15 -13.56
N GLY A 417 -0.31 -2.78 -14.84
CA GLY A 417 -0.99 -3.59 -15.86
C GLY A 417 -0.15 -4.77 -16.37
N GLY A 418 1.15 -4.79 -16.09
CA GLY A 418 2.07 -5.86 -16.44
C GLY A 418 2.14 -6.99 -15.42
N SER A 419 3.34 -7.48 -15.17
CA SER A 419 3.60 -8.51 -14.16
C SER A 419 4.64 -8.03 -13.17
N GLU A 420 4.35 -8.16 -11.89
CA GLU A 420 5.25 -7.86 -10.79
C GLU A 420 5.68 -9.15 -10.09
N TYR A 421 6.99 -9.37 -10.04
CA TYR A 421 7.60 -10.57 -9.47
C TYR A 421 8.70 -10.25 -8.48
N TYR A 422 9.06 -11.23 -7.66
CA TYR A 422 10.28 -11.24 -6.86
C TYR A 422 10.42 -10.05 -5.92
N PHE A 423 9.33 -9.73 -5.24
CA PHE A 423 9.30 -8.63 -4.27
C PHE A 423 10.25 -8.90 -3.09
N THR A 424 11.10 -7.95 -2.75
CA THR A 424 11.88 -7.94 -1.53
C THR A 424 11.92 -6.54 -0.92
N ILE A 425 12.12 -6.45 0.38
CA ILE A 425 12.21 -5.20 1.13
C ILE A 425 13.55 -5.17 1.86
N ASP A 426 14.18 -4.00 1.96
CA ASP A 426 15.39 -3.81 2.75
C ASP A 426 15.17 -4.11 4.24
N SER A 427 16.25 -4.24 5.00
CA SER A 427 16.22 -4.61 6.41
C SER A 427 15.43 -3.64 7.30
N ARG A 428 15.29 -2.39 6.85
CA ARG A 428 14.61 -1.29 7.55
C ARG A 428 13.18 -1.03 7.06
N SER A 429 12.72 -1.79 6.09
CA SER A 429 11.40 -1.62 5.45
C SER A 429 11.20 -0.23 4.82
N LYS A 430 12.27 0.37 4.29
CA LYS A 430 12.22 1.68 3.64
C LYS A 430 12.11 1.60 2.13
N ASN A 431 12.83 0.64 1.50
CA ASN A 431 12.84 0.47 0.06
C ASN A 431 12.45 -0.95 -0.30
N LEU A 432 11.61 -1.07 -1.29
CA LEU A 432 11.33 -2.33 -1.97
C LEU A 432 12.18 -2.44 -3.24
N TYR A 433 12.44 -3.67 -3.63
CA TYR A 433 13.07 -4.04 -4.88
C TYR A 433 12.25 -5.17 -5.49
N TYR A 434 11.96 -5.10 -6.76
CA TYR A 434 11.17 -6.14 -7.44
C TYR A 434 11.45 -6.13 -8.94
N ALA A 435 11.07 -7.21 -9.60
CA ALA A 435 11.14 -7.30 -11.05
C ALA A 435 9.76 -6.96 -11.64
N ARG A 436 9.76 -6.13 -12.66
CA ARG A 436 8.54 -5.67 -13.32
C ARG A 436 8.71 -5.71 -14.84
N SER A 437 7.67 -6.15 -15.54
CA SER A 437 7.53 -5.98 -16.98
C SER A 437 6.61 -4.80 -17.30
N SER A 438 6.73 -4.28 -18.52
CA SER A 438 5.75 -3.34 -19.06
C SER A 438 4.51 -4.05 -19.61
N GLU A 439 3.42 -3.32 -19.82
CA GLU A 439 2.24 -3.84 -20.52
C GLU A 439 2.55 -4.18 -21.99
N GLU A 440 3.51 -3.50 -22.60
CA GLU A 440 3.92 -3.67 -24.00
C GLU A 440 4.85 -4.88 -24.19
N ASP A 441 5.68 -5.18 -23.20
CA ASP A 441 6.60 -6.30 -23.19
C ASP A 441 6.57 -7.04 -21.85
N ILE A 442 5.59 -7.91 -21.67
CA ILE A 442 5.39 -8.70 -20.44
C ILE A 442 6.48 -9.76 -20.20
N LYS A 443 7.37 -9.99 -21.17
CA LYS A 443 8.43 -11.00 -21.07
C LYS A 443 9.76 -10.41 -20.62
N ASN A 444 9.98 -9.11 -20.80
CA ASN A 444 11.20 -8.46 -20.39
C ASN A 444 11.07 -7.89 -18.99
N LEU A 445 11.77 -8.48 -18.02
CA LEU A 445 11.77 -8.10 -16.63
C LEU A 445 13.00 -7.22 -16.33
N ASP A 446 12.75 -6.05 -15.77
CA ASP A 446 13.77 -5.17 -15.20
C ASP A 446 13.61 -5.06 -13.69
N LEU A 447 14.71 -4.79 -13.00
CA LEU A 447 14.71 -4.46 -11.58
C LEU A 447 14.36 -2.99 -11.35
N TYR A 448 13.43 -2.79 -10.46
CA TYR A 448 12.99 -1.49 -9.99
C TYR A 448 13.17 -1.36 -8.48
N SER A 449 13.39 -0.15 -8.03
CA SER A 449 13.35 0.18 -6.61
C SER A 449 12.35 1.30 -6.36
N PHE A 450 11.77 1.28 -5.16
CA PHE A 450 10.72 2.21 -4.77
C PHE A 450 10.68 2.33 -3.24
N PRO A 451 10.48 3.50 -2.64
CA PRO A 451 10.14 3.59 -1.23
C PRO A 451 8.89 2.77 -0.94
N VAL A 452 8.91 1.94 0.09
CA VAL A 452 7.80 1.00 0.39
C VAL A 452 6.51 1.78 0.63
N PRO A 453 5.50 1.72 -0.27
CA PRO A 453 4.25 2.44 -0.07
C PRO A 453 3.42 1.84 1.06
N MET A 454 2.43 2.56 1.56
CA MET A 454 1.65 2.18 2.75
C MET A 454 1.03 0.79 2.60
N GLU A 455 0.45 0.49 1.45
CA GLU A 455 -0.21 -0.79 1.19
C GLU A 455 0.76 -1.97 1.27
N ALA A 456 2.03 -1.75 0.94
CA ALA A 456 3.09 -2.74 1.02
C ALA A 456 3.81 -2.76 2.38
N GLN A 457 3.61 -1.76 3.25
CA GLN A 457 4.22 -1.75 4.58
C GLN A 457 3.74 -2.95 5.42
N PRO A 458 4.67 -3.67 6.08
CA PRO A 458 4.30 -4.85 6.87
C PRO A 458 3.41 -4.52 8.08
N LEU A 459 3.49 -3.31 8.61
CA LEU A 459 2.74 -2.82 9.77
C LEU A 459 1.46 -2.05 9.40
N ALA A 460 1.17 -1.83 8.12
CA ALA A 460 -0.06 -1.18 7.68
C ALA A 460 -1.24 -2.16 7.73
N ILE A 461 -1.78 -2.33 8.92
CA ILE A 461 -2.85 -3.29 9.26
C ILE A 461 -3.94 -2.69 10.13
N THR A 462 -3.78 -1.43 10.58
CA THR A 462 -4.76 -0.74 11.42
C THR A 462 -5.71 0.05 10.51
N GLN A 463 -7.00 -0.16 10.68
CA GLN A 463 -7.98 0.37 9.74
C GLN A 463 -8.41 1.80 10.11
N LEU A 464 -8.28 2.71 9.15
CA LEU A 464 -9.00 3.98 9.08
C LEU A 464 -10.27 3.74 8.28
N LYS A 465 -11.43 4.09 8.83
CA LYS A 465 -12.72 4.12 8.14
C LYS A 465 -13.23 5.55 8.10
N GLY A 466 -14.06 5.86 7.11
CA GLY A 466 -14.70 7.16 7.09
C GLY A 466 -15.86 7.24 6.11
N SER A 467 -16.55 8.37 6.17
CA SER A 467 -17.62 8.67 5.23
C SER A 467 -17.68 10.16 4.88
N LEU A 468 -18.14 10.46 3.67
CA LEU A 468 -18.45 11.81 3.21
C LEU A 468 -19.91 11.87 2.78
N LYS A 469 -20.67 12.78 3.37
CA LYS A 469 -22.10 13.03 3.05
C LYS A 469 -22.34 14.52 2.95
N ASP A 470 -23.39 14.91 2.22
CA ASP A 470 -23.92 16.27 2.25
C ASP A 470 -24.71 16.54 3.55
N PRO A 471 -25.13 17.79 3.83
CA PRO A 471 -25.94 18.11 5.01
C PRO A 471 -27.29 17.37 5.08
N ALA A 472 -27.79 16.86 3.95
CA ALA A 472 -29.00 16.05 3.91
C ALA A 472 -28.75 14.56 4.16
N GLY A 473 -27.48 14.15 4.39
CA GLY A 473 -27.07 12.77 4.64
C GLY A 473 -26.89 11.92 3.39
N LYS A 474 -26.91 12.53 2.20
CA LYS A 474 -26.68 11.83 0.92
C LYS A 474 -25.19 11.66 0.67
N PRO A 475 -24.74 10.50 0.17
CA PRO A 475 -23.36 10.27 -0.23
C PRO A 475 -22.87 11.28 -1.27
N VAL A 476 -21.62 11.73 -1.11
CA VAL A 476 -20.96 12.68 -2.04
C VAL A 476 -19.78 11.99 -2.69
N LYS A 477 -19.57 12.22 -3.98
CA LYS A 477 -18.42 11.71 -4.73
C LYS A 477 -17.17 12.55 -4.44
N GLY A 478 -16.04 11.91 -4.45
CA GLY A 478 -14.75 12.60 -4.25
C GLY A 478 -13.59 11.63 -4.23
N ILE A 479 -12.41 12.19 -4.06
CA ILE A 479 -11.14 11.47 -3.90
C ILE A 479 -10.66 11.69 -2.47
N VAL A 480 -10.23 10.62 -1.84
CA VAL A 480 -9.59 10.63 -0.53
C VAL A 480 -8.12 10.30 -0.69
N SER A 481 -7.27 11.17 -0.20
CA SER A 481 -5.83 10.97 -0.07
C SER A 481 -5.44 10.99 1.41
N VAL A 482 -4.49 10.16 1.79
CA VAL A 482 -3.92 10.11 3.13
C VAL A 482 -2.41 10.26 3.02
N ILE A 483 -1.81 11.10 3.84
CA ILE A 483 -0.37 11.36 3.84
C ILE A 483 0.17 11.04 5.22
N ASP A 484 1.19 10.18 5.30
CA ASP A 484 1.96 9.94 6.50
C ASP A 484 2.88 11.14 6.76
N LEU A 485 2.62 11.87 7.85
CA LEU A 485 3.39 13.08 8.20
C LEU A 485 4.69 12.77 8.93
N ASP A 486 4.83 11.59 9.52
CA ASP A 486 6.01 11.24 10.32
C ASP A 486 7.17 10.78 9.42
N GLU A 487 6.91 9.94 8.40
CA GLU A 487 7.97 9.41 7.53
C GLU A 487 7.76 9.70 6.03
N GLY A 488 6.64 10.33 5.67
CA GLY A 488 6.35 10.64 4.26
C GLY A 488 6.07 9.41 3.40
N VAL A 489 5.53 8.34 4.00
CA VAL A 489 5.16 7.12 3.26
C VAL A 489 3.92 7.39 2.42
N GLU A 490 4.00 7.08 1.15
CA GLU A 490 2.90 7.30 0.21
C GLU A 490 1.76 6.30 0.44
N VAL A 491 0.51 6.78 0.30
CA VAL A 491 -0.72 5.99 0.37
C VAL A 491 -1.46 6.16 -0.95
N ALA A 492 -1.87 5.06 -1.58
CA ALA A 492 -2.63 5.13 -2.84
C ALA A 492 -3.98 5.82 -2.62
N PRO A 493 -4.30 6.90 -3.36
CA PRO A 493 -5.57 7.59 -3.21
C PRO A 493 -6.73 6.73 -3.71
N LYS A 494 -7.90 6.93 -3.09
CA LYS A 494 -9.10 6.17 -3.43
C LYS A 494 -10.28 7.10 -3.74
N TYR A 495 -11.16 6.65 -4.64
CA TYR A 495 -12.48 7.25 -4.79
C TYR A 495 -13.36 6.90 -3.60
N ILE A 496 -14.20 7.85 -3.21
CA ILE A 496 -15.28 7.59 -2.25
C ILE A 496 -16.29 6.64 -2.92
N ARG A 497 -16.69 5.59 -2.21
CA ARG A 497 -17.64 4.60 -2.71
C ARG A 497 -19.03 5.21 -2.90
N GLU A 498 -19.89 4.50 -3.62
CA GLU A 498 -21.27 4.94 -3.90
C GLU A 498 -22.12 5.18 -2.64
N ASP A 499 -21.80 4.50 -1.55
CA ASP A 499 -22.44 4.67 -0.22
C ASP A 499 -21.83 5.80 0.62
N GLY A 500 -20.85 6.51 0.06
CA GLY A 500 -20.14 7.61 0.70
C GLY A 500 -19.01 7.17 1.62
N THR A 501 -18.67 5.88 1.68
CA THR A 501 -17.62 5.37 2.59
C THR A 501 -16.27 5.28 1.93
N PHE A 502 -15.22 5.25 2.76
CA PHE A 502 -13.84 4.94 2.38
C PHE A 502 -13.11 4.23 3.52
N ASP A 503 -12.01 3.53 3.21
CA ASP A 503 -11.12 2.94 4.20
C ASP A 503 -9.69 2.80 3.70
N PHE A 504 -8.75 2.79 4.66
CA PHE A 504 -7.33 2.58 4.43
C PHE A 504 -6.75 1.71 5.54
N ASN A 505 -5.74 0.89 5.20
CA ASN A 505 -4.91 0.22 6.19
C ASN A 505 -3.65 1.04 6.41
N LEU A 506 -3.45 1.52 7.62
CA LEU A 506 -2.38 2.45 8.00
C LEU A 506 -1.52 1.84 9.12
N ILE A 507 -0.34 2.42 9.32
CA ILE A 507 0.53 2.09 10.45
C ILE A 507 0.00 2.80 11.70
N ASN A 508 -0.18 2.05 12.78
CA ASN A 508 -0.63 2.60 14.06
C ASN A 508 0.43 3.52 14.71
N LYS A 509 -0.02 4.46 15.55
CA LYS A 509 0.83 5.41 16.29
C LYS A 509 1.64 6.35 15.41
N ARG A 510 1.02 6.86 14.33
CA ARG A 510 1.57 7.89 13.45
C ARG A 510 0.58 9.02 13.21
N ASN A 511 1.10 10.17 12.79
CA ASN A 511 0.31 11.33 12.38
C ASN A 511 0.05 11.28 10.88
N TYR A 512 -1.19 11.56 10.51
CA TYR A 512 -1.63 11.57 9.13
C TYR A 512 -2.37 12.85 8.79
N LEU A 513 -2.29 13.25 7.53
CA LEU A 513 -3.14 14.26 6.92
C LEU A 513 -4.14 13.56 6.00
N LEU A 514 -5.42 13.68 6.33
CA LEU A 514 -6.54 13.29 5.47
C LEU A 514 -6.89 14.47 4.56
N ILE A 515 -7.01 14.21 3.26
CA ILE A 515 -7.46 15.18 2.27
C ILE A 515 -8.63 14.56 1.51
N ILE A 516 -9.76 15.27 1.47
CA ILE A 516 -10.92 14.89 0.67
C ILE A 516 -11.20 16.03 -0.30
N GLN A 517 -11.27 15.71 -1.59
CA GLN A 517 -11.52 16.66 -2.66
C GLN A 517 -12.57 16.14 -3.63
N GLY A 518 -13.30 17.05 -4.26
CA GLY A 518 -14.33 16.73 -5.24
C GLY A 518 -14.77 17.98 -5.98
N ASP A 519 -15.62 17.80 -7.01
CA ASP A 519 -16.02 18.85 -7.93
C ASP A 519 -17.06 19.83 -7.36
N ASP A 520 -17.81 19.38 -6.34
CA ASP A 520 -19.00 20.10 -5.86
C ASP A 520 -18.83 20.66 -4.44
N PHE A 521 -17.65 20.56 -3.83
CA PHE A 521 -17.38 21.05 -2.47
C PHE A 521 -15.93 21.48 -2.29
N PHE A 522 -15.68 22.37 -1.29
CA PHE A 522 -14.32 22.76 -0.94
C PHE A 522 -13.55 21.61 -0.32
N ARG A 523 -12.27 21.51 -0.65
CA ARG A 523 -11.36 20.53 -0.10
C ARG A 523 -11.39 20.50 1.43
N ILE A 524 -11.51 19.32 2.00
CA ILE A 524 -11.49 19.08 3.43
C ILE A 524 -10.12 18.53 3.80
N GLU A 525 -9.47 19.15 4.78
CA GLU A 525 -8.19 18.70 5.33
C GLU A 525 -8.32 18.47 6.83
N GLU A 526 -7.71 17.40 7.32
CA GLU A 526 -7.67 17.08 8.74
C GLU A 526 -6.41 16.31 9.11
N ILE A 527 -5.69 16.85 10.11
CA ILE A 527 -4.57 16.13 10.72
C ILE A 527 -5.13 15.27 11.86
N PHE A 528 -4.80 14.00 11.88
CA PHE A 528 -5.21 13.06 12.92
C PHE A 528 -4.06 12.15 13.34
N PHE A 529 -4.12 11.67 14.57
CA PHE A 529 -3.19 10.66 15.10
C PHE A 529 -3.89 9.31 15.14
N MET A 530 -3.26 8.30 14.52
CA MET A 530 -3.79 6.93 14.47
C MET A 530 -3.51 6.22 15.80
N ASP A 531 -4.53 5.95 16.61
CA ASP A 531 -4.44 5.21 17.88
C ASP A 531 -5.48 4.08 17.93
N GLY A 532 -5.15 2.97 17.28
CA GLY A 532 -6.10 1.89 17.02
C GLY A 532 -6.97 2.17 15.80
N GLU A 533 -8.04 1.38 15.62
CA GLU A 533 -9.02 1.63 14.57
C GLU A 533 -9.64 3.02 14.75
N THR A 534 -9.65 3.79 13.67
CA THR A 534 -10.08 5.19 13.67
C THR A 534 -11.21 5.38 12.68
N GLU A 535 -12.21 6.17 13.03
CA GLU A 535 -13.33 6.52 12.15
C GLU A 535 -13.44 8.04 12.01
N ILE A 536 -13.46 8.54 10.75
CA ILE A 536 -13.55 9.96 10.42
C ILE A 536 -14.72 10.18 9.46
N ASN A 537 -15.78 10.81 9.94
CA ASN A 537 -16.96 11.14 9.15
C ASN A 537 -16.99 12.65 8.88
N LYS A 538 -17.18 13.03 7.61
CA LYS A 538 -17.19 14.42 7.16
C LYS A 538 -18.50 14.78 6.46
N ILE A 539 -18.82 16.07 6.53
CA ILE A 539 -19.92 16.67 5.79
C ILE A 539 -19.30 17.60 4.74
N ALA A 540 -19.66 17.38 3.48
CA ALA A 540 -19.29 18.24 2.37
C ALA A 540 -20.40 19.24 2.14
N GLU A 541 -20.10 20.52 2.35
CA GLU A 541 -21.05 21.60 2.01
C GLU A 541 -20.94 21.89 0.51
N PRO A 542 -22.05 21.78 -0.24
CA PRO A 542 -22.04 22.05 -1.69
C PRO A 542 -21.61 23.47 -1.99
N ILE A 543 -20.83 23.63 -3.06
CA ILE A 543 -20.44 24.93 -3.59
C ILE A 543 -21.57 25.43 -4.48
N GLU A 544 -22.13 26.58 -4.13
CA GLU A 544 -23.03 27.30 -5.00
C GLU A 544 -22.24 28.07 -6.07
N SER A 545 -22.80 28.28 -7.23
CA SER A 545 -22.16 29.04 -8.33
C SER A 545 -21.80 30.50 -7.94
N LYS A 546 -22.45 31.01 -6.91
CA LYS A 546 -22.12 32.30 -6.26
C LYS A 546 -21.87 32.05 -4.77
N ILE A 547 -20.67 32.35 -4.34
CA ILE A 547 -20.24 32.15 -2.98
C ILE A 547 -20.01 33.49 -2.31
N ALA A 548 -20.55 33.70 -1.13
CA ALA A 548 -20.22 34.83 -0.25
C ALA A 548 -19.74 34.26 1.10
N PHE A 549 -18.54 34.64 1.49
CA PHE A 549 -17.99 34.24 2.80
C PHE A 549 -18.20 35.37 3.82
N GLN A 550 -18.66 35.02 5.01
CA GLN A 550 -18.86 36.00 6.10
C GLN A 550 -17.54 36.50 6.67
N SER A 551 -16.46 35.73 6.58
CA SER A 551 -15.13 36.10 7.08
C SER A 551 -14.42 37.13 6.19
N LEU A 552 -14.88 37.37 4.95
CA LEU A 552 -14.24 38.30 4.01
C LEU A 552 -14.73 39.73 4.22
N GLU A 553 -14.61 40.24 5.45
CA GLU A 553 -14.92 41.61 5.79
C GLU A 553 -13.65 42.47 5.82
N PHE A 554 -13.62 43.50 4.98
CA PHE A 554 -12.56 44.50 4.98
C PHE A 554 -12.79 45.60 6.03
N GLU A 555 -11.72 46.07 6.62
CA GLU A 555 -11.84 47.30 7.44
C GLU A 555 -12.45 48.46 6.64
N ASN A 556 -13.12 49.33 7.37
CA ASN A 556 -13.80 50.46 6.74
C ASN A 556 -12.81 51.36 5.95
N GLY A 557 -13.11 51.56 4.66
CA GLY A 557 -12.28 52.34 3.74
C GLY A 557 -10.95 51.71 3.36
N LYS A 558 -10.67 50.44 3.74
CA LYS A 558 -9.45 49.73 3.39
C LYS A 558 -9.70 48.53 2.49
N ALA A 559 -8.61 48.07 1.83
CA ALA A 559 -8.61 46.93 0.93
C ALA A 559 -7.50 45.90 1.30
N ASN A 560 -7.00 45.92 2.56
CA ASN A 560 -5.97 45.00 3.00
C ASN A 560 -6.59 43.66 3.36
N ILE A 561 -5.96 42.54 2.95
CA ILE A 561 -6.31 41.21 3.40
C ILE A 561 -5.97 41.08 4.89
N LEU A 562 -6.90 40.62 5.67
CA LEU A 562 -6.76 40.40 7.09
C LEU A 562 -6.48 38.93 7.40
N PRO A 563 -5.79 38.60 8.52
CA PRO A 563 -5.49 37.20 8.84
C PRO A 563 -6.70 36.27 8.92
N GLU A 564 -7.84 36.78 9.40
CA GLU A 564 -9.10 36.02 9.48
C GLU A 564 -9.69 35.66 8.12
N MET A 565 -9.31 36.37 7.05
CA MET A 565 -9.76 36.11 5.67
C MET A 565 -9.00 34.93 5.04
N HIS A 566 -7.80 34.60 5.55
CA HIS A 566 -6.93 33.62 4.93
C HIS A 566 -7.60 32.25 4.81
N THR A 567 -8.29 31.79 5.87
CA THR A 567 -8.94 30.46 5.87
C THR A 567 -9.91 30.24 4.70
N ASP A 568 -10.71 31.26 4.35
CA ASP A 568 -11.68 31.14 3.28
C ASP A 568 -11.06 31.41 1.91
N LEU A 569 -10.06 32.29 1.83
CA LEU A 569 -9.27 32.51 0.60
C LEU A 569 -8.45 31.26 0.25
N ASP A 570 -7.90 30.56 1.24
CA ASP A 570 -7.15 29.30 1.05
C ASP A 570 -8.07 28.19 0.53
N LYS A 571 -9.33 28.11 0.98
CA LYS A 571 -10.33 27.17 0.44
C LYS A 571 -10.59 27.41 -1.05
N ILE A 572 -10.77 28.69 -1.44
CA ILE A 572 -10.95 29.08 -2.85
C ILE A 572 -9.70 28.72 -3.67
N ALA A 573 -8.53 29.07 -3.14
CA ALA A 573 -7.26 28.77 -3.80
C ALA A 573 -7.09 27.27 -4.05
N ASN A 574 -7.27 26.47 -3.03
CA ASN A 574 -7.16 25.01 -3.12
C ASN A 574 -8.17 24.44 -4.13
N PHE A 575 -9.40 24.97 -4.14
CA PHE A 575 -10.42 24.54 -5.10
C PHE A 575 -10.01 24.86 -6.54
N LEU A 576 -9.50 26.06 -6.81
CA LEU A 576 -9.01 26.43 -8.14
C LEU A 576 -7.76 25.63 -8.57
N ILE A 577 -6.96 25.19 -7.62
CA ILE A 577 -5.81 24.32 -7.88
C ILE A 577 -6.27 22.91 -8.25
N ASP A 578 -7.25 22.40 -7.52
CA ASP A 578 -7.82 21.08 -7.77
C ASP A 578 -8.58 21.03 -9.12
N HIS A 579 -9.03 22.18 -9.61
CA HIS A 579 -9.83 22.33 -10.84
C HIS A 579 -9.20 23.34 -11.81
N PRO A 580 -8.15 22.95 -12.54
CA PRO A 580 -7.42 23.87 -13.44
C PRO A 580 -8.26 24.42 -14.60
N GLU A 581 -9.36 23.78 -14.93
CA GLU A 581 -10.31 24.19 -15.96
C GLU A 581 -11.27 25.29 -15.52
N LEU A 582 -11.32 25.61 -14.21
CA LEU A 582 -12.25 26.58 -13.67
C LEU A 582 -11.67 28.00 -13.68
N HIS A 583 -12.57 28.97 -13.86
CA HIS A 583 -12.34 30.40 -13.85
C HIS A 583 -13.06 31.04 -12.67
N LEU A 584 -12.41 31.98 -11.97
CA LEU A 584 -12.96 32.71 -10.84
C LEU A 584 -13.23 34.17 -11.22
N LYS A 585 -14.43 34.65 -10.94
CA LYS A 585 -14.76 36.08 -11.00
C LYS A 585 -15.01 36.60 -9.58
N ILE A 586 -14.26 37.61 -9.19
CA ILE A 586 -14.33 38.28 -7.90
C ILE A 586 -15.08 39.61 -8.12
N SER A 587 -16.20 39.79 -7.42
CA SER A 587 -17.05 40.98 -7.53
C SER A 587 -17.05 41.73 -6.19
N GLY A 588 -16.46 42.93 -6.15
CA GLY A 588 -16.44 43.79 -4.98
C GLY A 588 -17.63 44.78 -4.95
N HIS A 589 -18.24 44.95 -3.78
CA HIS A 589 -19.39 45.85 -3.58
C HIS A 589 -19.19 46.73 -2.32
N THR A 590 -19.83 47.90 -2.32
CA THR A 590 -19.90 48.80 -1.18
C THR A 590 -21.36 49.14 -0.87
N ASP A 591 -21.60 49.75 0.28
CA ASP A 591 -22.83 50.45 0.56
C ASP A 591 -22.92 51.74 -0.24
N SER A 592 -24.07 52.46 -0.15
CA SER A 592 -24.32 53.74 -0.83
C SER A 592 -23.66 54.96 -0.17
N ALA A 593 -22.96 54.77 0.99
CA ALA A 593 -22.33 55.87 1.67
C ALA A 593 -21.11 56.37 0.90
N GLY A 594 -20.99 57.70 0.75
CA GLY A 594 -19.87 58.36 0.07
C GLY A 594 -20.10 58.67 -1.41
N LYS A 595 -19.00 59.01 -2.10
CA LYS A 595 -19.04 59.31 -3.54
C LYS A 595 -18.97 58.04 -4.36
N GLU A 596 -19.78 57.95 -5.41
CA GLU A 596 -19.83 56.76 -6.29
C GLU A 596 -18.46 56.39 -6.86
N GLU A 597 -17.66 57.36 -7.32
CA GLU A 597 -16.31 57.11 -7.82
C GLU A 597 -15.35 56.54 -6.73
N ALA A 598 -15.53 56.97 -5.47
CA ALA A 598 -14.72 56.46 -4.36
C ALA A 598 -15.11 55.01 -4.01
N ASN A 599 -16.42 54.73 -4.05
CA ASN A 599 -16.96 53.38 -3.85
C ASN A 599 -16.52 52.41 -4.94
N LEU A 600 -16.54 52.88 -6.21
CA LEU A 600 -16.06 52.07 -7.32
C LEU A 600 -14.57 51.77 -7.18
N ARG A 601 -13.72 52.74 -6.83
CA ARG A 601 -12.29 52.52 -6.61
C ARG A 601 -12.02 51.57 -5.41
N LEU A 602 -12.77 51.75 -4.31
CA LEU A 602 -12.60 50.92 -3.14
C LEU A 602 -13.00 49.46 -3.40
N SER A 603 -14.13 49.23 -4.07
CA SER A 603 -14.59 47.89 -4.42
C SER A 603 -13.64 47.20 -5.40
N GLN A 604 -13.08 47.92 -6.38
CA GLN A 604 -12.06 47.40 -7.28
C GLN A 604 -10.77 47.04 -6.52
N ALA A 605 -10.29 47.90 -5.65
CA ALA A 605 -9.09 47.66 -4.86
C ALA A 605 -9.23 46.40 -3.95
N ARG A 606 -10.43 46.14 -3.42
CA ARG A 606 -10.71 44.92 -2.64
C ARG A 606 -10.69 43.67 -3.48
N ALA A 607 -11.34 43.69 -4.64
CA ALA A 607 -11.30 42.58 -5.59
C ALA A 607 -9.87 42.29 -6.10
N ASP A 608 -9.11 43.35 -6.41
CA ASP A 608 -7.72 43.24 -6.84
C ASP A 608 -6.80 42.71 -5.72
N ALA A 609 -7.02 43.08 -4.44
CA ALA A 609 -6.25 42.57 -3.31
C ALA A 609 -6.41 41.06 -3.16
N ILE A 610 -7.65 40.56 -3.29
CA ILE A 610 -7.91 39.12 -3.25
C ILE A 610 -7.29 38.40 -4.45
N LYS A 611 -7.47 38.94 -5.67
CA LYS A 611 -6.81 38.39 -6.87
C LYS A 611 -5.30 38.32 -6.70
N ASN A 612 -4.67 39.39 -6.21
CA ASN A 612 -3.23 39.43 -5.99
C ASN A 612 -2.80 38.41 -4.95
N TYR A 613 -3.55 38.22 -3.86
CA TYR A 613 -3.31 37.18 -2.86
C TYR A 613 -3.29 35.80 -3.50
N LEU A 614 -4.35 35.42 -4.25
CA LEU A 614 -4.45 34.12 -4.90
C LEU A 614 -3.33 33.87 -5.93
N VAL A 615 -2.95 34.92 -6.68
CA VAL A 615 -1.87 34.84 -7.68
C VAL A 615 -0.49 34.75 -7.02
N THR A 616 -0.25 35.51 -5.95
CA THR A 616 1.09 35.63 -5.35
C THR A 616 1.39 34.44 -4.44
N GLU A 617 0.46 34.12 -3.55
CA GLU A 617 0.66 33.06 -2.55
C GLU A 617 0.48 31.65 -3.15
N PHE A 618 -0.54 31.48 -4.00
CA PHE A 618 -0.92 30.16 -4.54
C PHE A 618 -0.54 29.94 -6.01
N LYS A 619 0.13 30.89 -6.64
CA LYS A 619 0.59 30.81 -8.05
C LYS A 619 -0.52 30.51 -9.06
N ILE A 620 -1.76 30.86 -8.74
CA ILE A 620 -2.87 30.69 -9.68
C ILE A 620 -2.68 31.65 -10.86
N GLY A 621 -2.85 31.13 -12.09
CA GLY A 621 -2.64 31.92 -13.30
C GLY A 621 -3.57 33.12 -13.34
N THR A 622 -3.02 34.33 -13.61
CA THR A 622 -3.76 35.60 -13.62
C THR A 622 -4.93 35.62 -14.62
N VAL A 623 -4.81 34.83 -15.70
CA VAL A 623 -5.84 34.67 -16.73
C VAL A 623 -7.08 33.92 -16.25
N ARG A 624 -6.96 33.20 -15.12
CA ARG A 624 -8.06 32.44 -14.52
C ARG A 624 -8.87 33.24 -13.52
N ILE A 625 -8.49 34.50 -13.22
CA ILE A 625 -9.15 35.30 -12.19
C ILE A 625 -9.51 36.66 -12.75
N ASP A 626 -10.79 36.97 -12.76
CA ASP A 626 -11.31 38.31 -13.00
C ASP A 626 -11.64 39.02 -11.70
N ALA A 627 -11.25 40.28 -11.58
CA ALA A 627 -11.53 41.11 -10.40
C ALA A 627 -12.27 42.37 -10.87
N ILE A 628 -13.49 42.57 -10.41
CA ILE A 628 -14.37 43.65 -10.85
C ILE A 628 -14.99 44.33 -9.62
N GLY A 629 -14.82 45.68 -9.53
CA GLY A 629 -15.49 46.49 -8.54
C GLY A 629 -16.80 47.07 -9.11
N TYR A 630 -17.88 46.93 -8.39
CA TYR A 630 -19.19 47.46 -8.77
C TYR A 630 -19.62 48.67 -7.92
N GLY A 631 -18.83 49.08 -6.91
CA GLY A 631 -19.24 50.14 -5.99
C GLY A 631 -20.58 49.82 -5.33
N SER A 632 -21.46 50.83 -5.28
CA SER A 632 -22.82 50.70 -4.75
C SER A 632 -23.89 50.40 -5.82
N SER A 633 -23.48 50.13 -7.10
CA SER A 633 -24.40 49.96 -8.21
C SER A 633 -25.23 48.67 -8.20
N LYS A 634 -24.81 47.67 -7.40
CA LYS A 634 -25.49 46.36 -7.30
C LYS A 634 -25.81 46.00 -5.84
N PRO A 635 -26.75 46.72 -5.18
CA PRO A 635 -27.14 46.33 -3.82
C PRO A 635 -27.95 45.05 -3.82
N ILE A 636 -27.76 44.19 -2.78
CA ILE A 636 -28.61 43.01 -2.56
C ILE A 636 -29.84 43.30 -1.70
N VAL A 637 -29.75 44.35 -0.87
CA VAL A 637 -30.86 44.83 -0.06
C VAL A 637 -30.96 46.35 -0.16
N GLN A 638 -32.19 46.88 -0.02
CA GLN A 638 -32.40 48.30 0.12
C GLN A 638 -31.87 48.80 1.47
N GLU A 639 -31.01 49.82 1.49
CA GLU A 639 -30.36 50.30 2.69
C GLU A 639 -31.31 51.14 3.56
N ILE A 640 -31.96 50.48 4.52
CA ILE A 640 -32.85 51.13 5.51
C ILE A 640 -32.16 51.15 6.89
N THR A 641 -31.30 50.21 7.19
CA THR A 641 -30.57 50.08 8.46
C THR A 641 -29.06 49.95 8.20
N ASP A 642 -28.24 50.09 9.23
CA ASP A 642 -26.79 49.84 9.11
C ASP A 642 -26.47 48.38 8.84
N ASP A 643 -27.29 47.46 9.31
CA ASP A 643 -27.16 46.02 8.95
C ASP A 643 -27.37 45.81 7.46
N HIS A 644 -28.33 46.51 6.80
CA HIS A 644 -28.53 46.47 5.35
C HIS A 644 -27.31 47.00 4.62
N LYS A 645 -26.67 48.08 5.11
CA LYS A 645 -25.41 48.59 4.52
C LYS A 645 -24.29 47.56 4.66
N GLN A 646 -24.21 46.87 5.81
CA GLN A 646 -23.24 45.83 6.02
C GLN A 646 -23.41 44.69 5.00
N LEU A 647 -24.62 44.23 4.76
CA LEU A 647 -24.92 43.20 3.76
C LEU A 647 -24.52 43.65 2.31
N ASN A 648 -24.60 44.92 2.01
CA ASN A 648 -24.17 45.45 0.71
C ASN A 648 -22.63 45.58 0.61
N ARG A 649 -21.90 45.74 1.73
CA ARG A 649 -20.41 45.70 1.79
C ARG A 649 -19.91 44.30 1.74
N ARG A 650 -19.80 43.69 0.59
CA ARG A 650 -19.45 42.30 0.39
C ARG A 650 -18.50 42.07 -0.77
N VAL A 651 -17.92 40.87 -0.80
CA VAL A 651 -17.28 40.33 -1.99
C VAL A 651 -18.00 39.03 -2.37
N GLU A 652 -18.35 38.91 -3.65
CA GLU A 652 -18.95 37.71 -4.23
C GLU A 652 -17.92 37.00 -5.11
N PHE A 653 -17.94 35.66 -5.08
CA PHE A 653 -17.15 34.81 -5.94
C PHE A 653 -18.08 34.02 -6.85
N GLU A 654 -17.79 34.05 -8.15
CA GLU A 654 -18.53 33.30 -9.15
C GLU A 654 -17.54 32.35 -9.86
N ILE A 655 -17.82 31.05 -9.79
CA ILE A 655 -17.00 30.00 -10.42
C ILE A 655 -17.68 29.56 -11.71
N SER A 656 -16.91 29.50 -12.80
CA SER A 656 -17.39 29.06 -14.12
C SER A 656 -16.35 28.20 -14.83
N LYS A 657 -16.80 27.35 -15.76
CA LYS A 657 -15.87 26.65 -16.66
C LYS A 657 -15.42 27.63 -17.73
N GLN A 658 -14.16 27.59 -18.10
CA GLN A 658 -13.65 28.32 -19.26
C GLN A 658 -14.24 27.67 -20.51
N GLU A 659 -14.94 28.43 -21.36
CA GLU A 659 -15.46 28.00 -22.66
C GLU A 659 -14.33 27.74 -23.67
#